data_d80bf9156d7b496c396d45ff519fc809
#
_entry.id   d80bf9156d7b496c396d45ff519fc809
#
_cell.length_a   1.000
_cell.length_b   1.000
_cell.length_c   1.000
_cell.angle_alpha   90.00
_cell.angle_beta   90.00
_cell.angle_gamma   90.00
#
_symmetry.space_group_name_H-M   'P 1'
#
loop_
_entity.id
_entity.type
_entity.pdbx_description
1 polymer ?
#
loop_
_entity_poly.entity_id
_entity_poly.type
_entity_poly.pdbx_seq_one_letter_code
_entity_poly.pdbx_strand_id
1 'polypeptide(L)'
;VNTLPTSAFLLPDHLSPKADPALIAADEQHFAAIARTLDASIAELTARLDAERRAPGGTGRQAMDRDAEIHRLTARLRTLRRFGLDLCLGHMAGEDGSAPVYVGRLGLTDSEGRRLLVDWRSPAAEPFFGATHANPMGLRSRRRYRWSSGRISDYWDEVFAPDAVAGHAALDDQSAFIASLGSNRSERMRDVLGTIQADQDAIIRAGSRGALVVDGGPGTGKTVVALHRSAYLLYSDPRLAHRRGGVLFVGPSRPYLGYVADVLPSLGEEGVRTCTLRDLVEEGATAAAEADPEVARLKASAGLVKAVEAAVRFYEEPPTGSLTVTTPWSEVRLSAADWAVAFEAAGPGAVHNEARDQVREELLTLLVEKHDGESVPLDLLRKALEQDRELAAAFDRAWPLLDAAELVGDLWSVPAYLRMAAPWLTRDEVRLLQRSDAQAWTVADLPVLDAARQRVGDPEAWRRRRRQEAAVAAERAGMAQVIDSLLADETLADADVDSEGALVMLHGQDMKDTLVDPAASTGAEPDRLAGPFAHIVVDEAQELTDAEWQMLLLRCPSRSFTIVGDRAQARHGFTEPWQERLERVGLDRVALASLTVNYRTPEEVMAEAEPVIRAVLPDANVPTSIRTGGRPVRRGPVAERDAVLEAWLDAHTDGIACVIGDPTFRATPRVRSLTPELSKGLEFDLVVLVAPEAFGEGIEGAVDRYVAMTRATQELVVLTSS
;
A
#
# COMPACT_ATOMS: atom_id res chain seq x y z
N VAL A 1 -14.52 -34.05 0.93
CA VAL A 1 -13.61 -35.03 0.35
C VAL A 1 -13.67 -34.81 -1.15
N ASN A 2 -12.75 -33.97 -1.69
CA ASN A 2 -12.58 -33.85 -3.13
C ASN A 2 -11.94 -35.16 -3.61
N THR A 3 -12.69 -35.98 -4.30
CA THR A 3 -12.14 -37.11 -5.06
C THR A 3 -11.19 -36.49 -6.11
N LEU A 4 -9.88 -36.78 -5.99
CA LEU A 4 -8.89 -36.38 -6.98
C LEU A 4 -9.35 -36.82 -8.35
N PRO A 5 -9.37 -35.94 -9.36
CA PRO A 5 -9.66 -36.34 -10.73
C PRO A 5 -8.60 -37.34 -11.18
N THR A 6 -8.99 -38.31 -12.02
CA THR A 6 -8.15 -39.38 -12.54
C THR A 6 -6.92 -38.87 -13.30
N SER A 7 -6.89 -37.62 -13.76
CA SER A 7 -5.76 -36.95 -14.42
C SER A 7 -5.74 -35.46 -14.09
N ALA A 8 -4.56 -34.86 -13.95
CA ALA A 8 -4.39 -33.43 -13.82
C ALA A 8 -4.63 -32.68 -15.15
N PHE A 9 -4.52 -33.38 -16.28
CA PHE A 9 -4.68 -32.81 -17.62
C PHE A 9 -6.12 -32.99 -18.12
N LEU A 10 -6.65 -31.93 -18.72
CA LEU A 10 -7.92 -31.92 -19.46
C LEU A 10 -7.72 -31.07 -20.72
N LEU A 11 -7.07 -31.67 -21.71
CA LEU A 11 -6.71 -30.99 -22.95
C LEU A 11 -7.91 -31.06 -23.93
N PRO A 12 -8.25 -29.93 -24.60
CA PRO A 12 -9.26 -29.92 -25.67
C PRO A 12 -8.85 -30.81 -26.83
N ASP A 13 -9.84 -31.29 -27.62
CA ASP A 13 -9.65 -32.26 -28.72
C ASP A 13 -8.58 -31.81 -29.74
N HIS A 14 -8.48 -30.52 -30.02
CA HIS A 14 -7.48 -29.98 -30.95
C HIS A 14 -6.05 -30.05 -30.40
N LEU A 15 -5.86 -30.28 -29.09
CA LEU A 15 -4.57 -30.48 -28.42
C LEU A 15 -4.31 -31.96 -28.09
N SER A 16 -5.09 -32.92 -28.66
CA SER A 16 -4.93 -34.34 -28.39
C SER A 16 -3.51 -34.89 -28.57
N PRO A 17 -2.66 -34.40 -29.48
CA PRO A 17 -1.26 -34.83 -29.58
C PRO A 17 -0.44 -34.53 -28.31
N LYS A 18 -0.79 -33.50 -27.56
CA LYS A 18 -0.17 -33.17 -26.27
C LYS A 18 -0.60 -34.08 -25.12
N ALA A 19 -1.64 -34.91 -25.30
CA ALA A 19 -2.12 -35.85 -24.31
C ALA A 19 -1.41 -37.22 -24.33
N ASP A 20 -0.35 -37.37 -25.16
CA ASP A 20 0.44 -38.59 -25.21
C ASP A 20 1.03 -38.90 -23.82
N PRO A 21 0.77 -40.09 -23.25
CA PRO A 21 1.32 -40.51 -21.97
C PRO A 21 2.86 -40.38 -21.87
N ALA A 22 3.57 -40.56 -22.99
CA ALA A 22 5.01 -40.37 -23.00
C ALA A 22 5.46 -38.94 -22.64
N LEU A 23 4.60 -37.96 -22.87
CA LEU A 23 4.87 -36.54 -22.61
C LEU A 23 4.44 -36.05 -21.24
N ILE A 24 3.42 -36.70 -20.64
CA ILE A 24 2.75 -36.19 -19.43
C ILE A 24 2.82 -37.13 -18.22
N ALA A 25 3.25 -38.41 -18.39
CA ALA A 25 3.22 -39.39 -17.30
C ALA A 25 4.09 -38.99 -16.10
N ALA A 26 5.24 -38.38 -16.33
CA ALA A 26 6.11 -37.90 -15.25
C ALA A 26 5.46 -36.76 -14.46
N ASP A 27 4.81 -35.85 -15.16
CA ASP A 27 4.07 -34.74 -14.55
C ASP A 27 2.87 -35.25 -13.75
N GLU A 28 2.12 -36.23 -14.28
CA GLU A 28 0.98 -36.87 -13.57
C GLU A 28 1.43 -37.50 -12.23
N GLN A 29 2.56 -38.21 -12.23
CA GLN A 29 3.10 -38.77 -11.01
C GLN A 29 3.50 -37.68 -9.99
N HIS A 30 4.10 -36.60 -10.48
CA HIS A 30 4.48 -35.49 -9.66
C HIS A 30 3.26 -34.74 -9.08
N PHE A 31 2.24 -34.47 -9.88
CA PHE A 31 0.99 -33.88 -9.43
C PHE A 31 0.26 -34.73 -8.40
N ALA A 32 0.29 -36.06 -8.55
CA ALA A 32 -0.25 -36.96 -7.55
C ALA A 32 0.51 -36.86 -6.20
N ALA A 33 1.83 -36.63 -6.23
CA ALA A 33 2.60 -36.39 -5.02
C ALA A 33 2.27 -35.02 -4.39
N ILE A 34 2.16 -33.96 -5.20
CA ILE A 34 1.73 -32.62 -4.73
C ILE A 34 0.37 -32.72 -4.05
N ALA A 35 -0.63 -33.34 -4.68
CA ALA A 35 -1.96 -33.48 -4.12
C ALA A 35 -1.98 -34.17 -2.75
N ARG A 36 -1.32 -35.33 -2.64
CA ARG A 36 -1.22 -36.04 -1.36
C ARG A 36 -0.56 -35.20 -0.27
N THR A 37 0.52 -34.50 -0.61
CA THR A 37 1.27 -33.67 0.35
C THR A 37 0.44 -32.45 0.77
N LEU A 38 -0.29 -31.83 -0.15
CA LEU A 38 -1.17 -30.69 0.13
C LEU A 38 -2.29 -31.09 1.10
N ASP A 39 -2.99 -32.23 0.81
CA ASP A 39 -4.05 -32.75 1.66
C ASP A 39 -3.53 -33.10 3.07
N ALA A 40 -2.36 -33.75 3.16
CA ALA A 40 -1.71 -34.08 4.42
C ALA A 40 -1.35 -32.82 5.22
N SER A 41 -0.78 -31.81 4.56
CA SER A 41 -0.41 -30.54 5.19
C SER A 41 -1.64 -29.78 5.71
N ILE A 42 -2.74 -29.75 4.94
CA ILE A 42 -3.99 -29.13 5.36
C ILE A 42 -4.57 -29.85 6.56
N ALA A 43 -4.55 -31.19 6.59
CA ALA A 43 -5.05 -31.97 7.70
C ALA A 43 -4.22 -31.75 8.98
N GLU A 44 -2.90 -31.76 8.88
CA GLU A 44 -1.98 -31.50 9.99
C GLU A 44 -2.19 -30.11 10.59
N LEU A 45 -2.18 -29.06 9.74
CA LEU A 45 -2.36 -27.68 10.21
C LEU A 45 -3.75 -27.47 10.81
N THR A 46 -4.79 -28.15 10.29
CA THR A 46 -6.13 -28.09 10.87
C THR A 46 -6.14 -28.71 12.27
N ALA A 47 -5.51 -29.87 12.44
CA ALA A 47 -5.40 -30.52 13.74
C ALA A 47 -4.62 -29.66 14.76
N ARG A 48 -3.53 -29.03 14.33
CA ARG A 48 -2.75 -28.08 15.18
C ARG A 48 -3.58 -26.87 15.58
N LEU A 49 -4.28 -26.25 14.63
CA LEU A 49 -5.15 -25.11 14.92
C LEU A 49 -6.25 -25.46 15.91
N ASP A 50 -6.85 -26.64 15.78
CA ASP A 50 -7.87 -27.12 16.70
C ASP A 50 -7.29 -27.45 18.09
N ALA A 51 -6.06 -27.91 18.16
CA ALA A 51 -5.35 -28.11 19.42
C ALA A 51 -5.08 -26.79 20.14
N GLU A 52 -4.53 -25.78 19.43
CA GLU A 52 -4.29 -24.44 19.98
C GLU A 52 -5.57 -23.77 20.47
N ARG A 53 -6.68 -23.89 19.73
CA ARG A 53 -7.98 -23.34 20.13
C ARG A 53 -8.57 -23.99 21.39
N ARG A 54 -8.27 -25.29 21.64
CA ARG A 54 -8.73 -26.03 22.82
C ARG A 54 -7.79 -25.90 24.01
N ALA A 55 -6.55 -25.44 23.80
CA ALA A 55 -5.60 -25.24 24.87
C ALA A 55 -6.14 -24.27 25.92
N PRO A 56 -5.93 -24.52 27.21
CA PRO A 56 -6.38 -23.62 28.28
C PRO A 56 -5.79 -22.23 28.08
N GLY A 57 -6.61 -21.21 28.34
CA GLY A 57 -6.19 -19.83 28.24
C GLY A 57 -5.04 -19.55 29.22
N GLY A 58 -3.86 -19.28 28.69
CA GLY A 58 -2.75 -18.76 29.47
C GLY A 58 -3.01 -17.31 29.89
N THR A 59 -2.20 -16.80 30.81
CA THR A 59 -2.24 -15.39 31.22
C THR A 59 -1.10 -14.60 30.59
N GLY A 60 -1.31 -13.30 30.33
CA GLY A 60 -0.29 -12.40 29.83
C GLY A 60 0.37 -12.86 28.52
N ARG A 61 1.70 -12.99 28.51
CA ARG A 61 2.52 -13.34 27.33
C ARG A 61 2.12 -14.65 26.65
N GLN A 62 1.74 -15.66 27.42
CA GLN A 62 1.34 -16.97 26.88
C GLN A 62 0.05 -16.89 26.07
N ALA A 63 -0.91 -16.07 26.50
CA ALA A 63 -2.15 -15.83 25.74
C ALA A 63 -1.86 -15.12 24.41
N MET A 64 -0.99 -14.11 24.42
CA MET A 64 -0.56 -13.39 23.21
C MET A 64 0.18 -14.30 22.23
N ASP A 65 1.08 -15.14 22.70
CA ASP A 65 1.83 -16.08 21.86
C ASP A 65 0.90 -17.12 21.22
N ARG A 66 -0.09 -17.61 21.97
CA ARG A 66 -1.13 -18.52 21.46
C ARG A 66 -2.00 -17.85 20.40
N ASP A 67 -2.47 -16.63 20.65
CA ASP A 67 -3.31 -15.91 19.69
C ASP A 67 -2.55 -15.59 18.42
N ALA A 68 -1.27 -15.25 18.51
CA ALA A 68 -0.38 -15.07 17.37
C ALA A 68 -0.20 -16.38 16.58
N GLU A 69 -0.06 -17.54 17.27
CA GLU A 69 0.03 -18.86 16.62
C GLU A 69 -1.28 -19.26 15.94
N ILE A 70 -2.44 -19.04 16.57
CA ILE A 70 -3.75 -19.27 15.98
C ILE A 70 -3.91 -18.41 14.72
N HIS A 71 -3.50 -17.16 14.76
CA HIS A 71 -3.54 -16.25 13.61
C HIS A 71 -2.66 -16.76 12.48
N ARG A 72 -1.42 -17.15 12.78
CA ARG A 72 -0.45 -17.70 11.82
C ARG A 72 -0.96 -19.00 11.16
N LEU A 73 -1.48 -19.93 11.95
CA LEU A 73 -2.02 -21.20 11.45
C LEU A 73 -3.26 -20.98 10.58
N THR A 74 -4.13 -20.05 10.98
CA THR A 74 -5.34 -19.69 10.21
C THR A 74 -4.98 -19.08 8.87
N ALA A 75 -4.03 -18.14 8.82
CA ALA A 75 -3.54 -17.52 7.59
C ALA A 75 -2.91 -18.59 6.67
N ARG A 76 -2.05 -19.47 7.22
CA ARG A 76 -1.41 -20.54 6.44
C ARG A 76 -2.42 -21.52 5.86
N LEU A 77 -3.43 -21.94 6.64
CA LEU A 77 -4.51 -22.80 6.18
C LEU A 77 -5.35 -22.13 5.08
N ARG A 78 -5.66 -20.84 5.22
CA ARG A 78 -6.38 -20.07 4.20
C ARG A 78 -5.61 -20.08 2.89
N THR A 79 -4.30 -19.81 2.94
CA THR A 79 -3.42 -19.83 1.77
C THR A 79 -3.39 -21.21 1.10
N LEU A 80 -3.18 -22.32 1.85
CA LEU A 80 -3.14 -23.67 1.28
C LEU A 80 -4.49 -24.11 0.71
N ARG A 81 -5.61 -23.77 1.36
CA ARG A 81 -6.97 -24.12 0.89
C ARG A 81 -7.42 -23.34 -0.34
N ARG A 82 -6.77 -22.22 -0.63
CA ARG A 82 -7.04 -21.38 -1.81
C ARG A 82 -6.63 -22.09 -3.10
N PHE A 83 -5.58 -22.90 -3.04
CA PHE A 83 -4.98 -23.54 -4.19
C PHE A 83 -5.28 -25.04 -4.22
N GLY A 84 -5.47 -25.57 -5.43
CA GLY A 84 -5.41 -26.99 -5.72
C GLY A 84 -4.07 -27.34 -6.38
N LEU A 85 -4.12 -28.15 -7.44
CA LEU A 85 -2.93 -28.46 -8.25
C LEU A 85 -2.40 -27.25 -9.06
N ASP A 86 -3.23 -26.24 -9.27
CA ASP A 86 -2.89 -24.94 -9.87
C ASP A 86 -1.88 -24.13 -9.06
N LEU A 87 -1.48 -24.65 -7.91
CA LEU A 87 -0.29 -24.22 -7.18
C LEU A 87 0.99 -24.34 -8.01
N CYS A 88 1.09 -25.35 -8.92
CA CYS A 88 2.23 -25.55 -9.79
C CYS A 88 2.13 -24.72 -11.07
N LEU A 89 3.18 -23.95 -11.38
CA LEU A 89 3.28 -23.07 -12.56
C LEU A 89 3.90 -23.79 -13.77
N GLY A 90 4.84 -24.69 -13.48
CA GLY A 90 5.60 -25.41 -14.50
C GLY A 90 6.82 -26.07 -13.89
N HIS A 91 7.71 -26.55 -14.78
CA HIS A 91 9.00 -27.10 -14.39
C HIS A 91 10.11 -26.65 -15.32
N MET A 92 11.35 -26.80 -14.88
CA MET A 92 12.55 -26.53 -15.64
C MET A 92 13.53 -27.71 -15.51
N ALA A 93 14.23 -28.05 -16.59
CA ALA A 93 15.27 -29.05 -16.63
C ALA A 93 16.63 -28.38 -16.88
N GLY A 94 17.61 -28.69 -16.04
CA GLY A 94 18.99 -28.20 -16.19
C GLY A 94 19.76 -28.95 -17.25
N GLU A 95 20.86 -28.33 -17.74
CA GLU A 95 21.81 -28.95 -18.67
C GLU A 95 22.61 -30.12 -18.04
N ASP A 96 22.67 -30.14 -16.70
CA ASP A 96 23.39 -31.16 -15.90
C ASP A 96 22.68 -32.53 -15.87
N GLY A 97 21.50 -32.65 -16.47
CA GLY A 97 20.71 -33.87 -16.48
C GLY A 97 20.07 -34.22 -15.14
N SER A 98 20.03 -33.28 -14.18
CA SER A 98 19.32 -33.44 -12.92
C SER A 98 17.81 -33.59 -13.11
N ALA A 99 17.12 -34.13 -12.11
CA ALA A 99 15.66 -34.22 -12.12
C ALA A 99 15.02 -32.84 -12.33
N PRO A 100 13.91 -32.74 -13.07
CA PRO A 100 13.22 -31.47 -13.29
C PRO A 100 12.83 -30.79 -11.96
N VAL A 101 13.03 -29.46 -11.90
CA VAL A 101 12.64 -28.64 -10.75
C VAL A 101 11.29 -28.01 -11.04
N TYR A 102 10.27 -28.37 -10.24
CA TYR A 102 8.95 -27.81 -10.35
C TYR A 102 8.83 -26.50 -9.57
N VAL A 103 8.30 -25.48 -10.21
CA VAL A 103 8.10 -24.13 -9.64
C VAL A 103 6.64 -23.93 -9.31
N GLY A 104 6.37 -23.43 -8.12
CA GLY A 104 5.00 -23.20 -7.66
C GLY A 104 4.82 -21.83 -7.03
N ARG A 105 3.56 -21.49 -6.76
CA ARG A 105 3.18 -20.25 -6.04
C ARG A 105 3.69 -20.25 -4.61
N LEU A 106 3.87 -21.43 -4.05
CA LEU A 106 4.42 -21.69 -2.72
C LEU A 106 5.40 -22.86 -2.81
N GLY A 107 6.37 -22.87 -1.88
CA GLY A 107 7.21 -24.05 -1.68
C GLY A 107 6.41 -25.18 -1.01
N LEU A 108 6.60 -26.41 -1.49
CA LEU A 108 6.00 -27.62 -0.93
C LEU A 108 7.06 -28.71 -0.79
N THR A 109 7.13 -29.31 0.41
CA THR A 109 8.05 -30.39 0.75
C THR A 109 7.23 -31.55 1.30
N ASP A 110 7.52 -32.78 0.88
CA ASP A 110 6.82 -33.94 1.39
C ASP A 110 7.36 -34.40 2.76
N SER A 111 6.73 -35.44 3.32
CA SER A 111 7.11 -35.99 4.63
C SER A 111 8.51 -36.61 4.67
N GLU A 112 9.12 -36.92 3.52
CA GLU A 112 10.47 -37.47 3.38
C GLU A 112 11.53 -36.38 3.18
N GLY A 113 11.11 -35.08 3.20
CA GLY A 113 12.00 -33.94 3.00
C GLY A 113 12.31 -33.64 1.53
N ARG A 114 11.66 -34.33 0.57
CA ARG A 114 11.82 -34.03 -0.85
C ARG A 114 11.05 -32.78 -1.22
N ARG A 115 11.70 -31.85 -1.90
CA ARG A 115 11.09 -30.62 -2.37
C ARG A 115 10.26 -30.92 -3.62
N LEU A 116 8.94 -30.85 -3.50
CA LEU A 116 8.00 -31.04 -4.61
C LEU A 116 7.81 -29.76 -5.42
N LEU A 117 7.79 -28.61 -4.75
CA LEU A 117 7.67 -27.31 -5.40
C LEU A 117 8.67 -26.33 -4.81
N VAL A 118 9.37 -25.62 -5.69
CA VAL A 118 10.16 -24.43 -5.34
C VAL A 118 9.26 -23.21 -5.40
N ASP A 119 9.30 -22.38 -4.36
CA ASP A 119 8.57 -21.10 -4.34
C ASP A 119 9.10 -20.20 -5.46
N TRP A 120 8.21 -19.59 -6.23
CA TRP A 120 8.55 -18.72 -7.36
C TRP A 120 9.44 -17.52 -6.97
N ARG A 121 9.33 -17.08 -5.71
CA ARG A 121 10.12 -15.98 -5.15
C ARG A 121 11.54 -16.39 -4.79
N SER A 122 11.81 -17.68 -4.67
CA SER A 122 13.15 -18.20 -4.37
C SER A 122 14.14 -17.86 -5.49
N PRO A 123 15.41 -17.57 -5.19
CA PRO A 123 16.46 -17.46 -6.21
C PRO A 123 16.59 -18.70 -7.11
N ALA A 124 16.29 -19.90 -6.59
CA ALA A 124 16.32 -21.14 -7.35
C ALA A 124 15.25 -21.20 -8.45
N ALA A 125 14.21 -20.36 -8.40
CA ALA A 125 13.17 -20.26 -9.41
C ALA A 125 13.48 -19.19 -10.48
N GLU A 126 14.50 -18.36 -10.30
CA GLU A 126 14.85 -17.28 -11.22
C GLU A 126 15.04 -17.77 -12.67
N PRO A 127 15.75 -18.89 -12.96
CA PRO A 127 15.91 -19.36 -14.34
C PRO A 127 14.57 -19.73 -15.01
N PHE A 128 13.56 -20.16 -14.25
CA PHE A 128 12.23 -20.46 -14.80
C PHE A 128 11.57 -19.24 -15.45
N PHE A 129 11.80 -18.03 -14.94
CA PHE A 129 11.26 -16.79 -15.48
C PHE A 129 12.24 -16.05 -16.39
N GLY A 130 13.50 -15.97 -15.98
CA GLY A 130 14.52 -15.13 -16.59
C GLY A 130 15.25 -15.75 -17.77
N ALA A 131 15.20 -17.09 -17.97
CA ALA A 131 15.90 -17.72 -19.09
C ALA A 131 15.31 -17.30 -20.45
N THR A 132 16.20 -17.03 -21.40
CA THR A 132 15.89 -16.72 -22.81
C THR A 132 16.82 -17.52 -23.72
N HIS A 133 16.49 -17.61 -25.01
CA HIS A 133 17.40 -18.25 -25.98
C HIS A 133 18.80 -17.57 -26.05
N ALA A 134 18.87 -16.26 -25.77
CA ALA A 134 20.14 -15.54 -25.70
C ALA A 134 20.92 -15.82 -24.42
N ASN A 135 20.19 -16.08 -23.30
CA ASN A 135 20.76 -16.41 -21.99
C ASN A 135 19.96 -17.54 -21.34
N PRO A 136 20.27 -18.80 -21.60
CA PRO A 136 19.54 -19.96 -21.08
C PRO A 136 19.63 -20.16 -19.56
N MET A 137 20.53 -19.47 -18.86
CA MET A 137 20.75 -19.57 -17.40
C MET A 137 20.97 -21.03 -16.92
N GLY A 138 21.61 -21.87 -17.75
CA GLY A 138 21.89 -23.29 -17.46
C GLY A 138 20.66 -24.21 -17.63
N LEU A 139 19.59 -23.74 -18.27
CA LEU A 139 18.44 -24.57 -18.59
C LEU A 139 18.58 -25.21 -19.96
N ARG A 140 18.23 -26.50 -20.01
CA ARG A 140 18.02 -27.27 -21.25
C ARG A 140 16.61 -27.02 -21.83
N SER A 141 15.60 -27.00 -20.94
CA SER A 141 14.21 -26.73 -21.32
C SER A 141 13.40 -26.23 -20.11
N ARG A 142 12.25 -25.61 -20.40
CA ARG A 142 11.22 -25.35 -19.41
C ARG A 142 9.84 -25.67 -19.99
N ARG A 143 8.92 -26.12 -19.10
CA ARG A 143 7.50 -26.35 -19.39
C ARG A 143 6.67 -25.42 -18.53
N ARG A 144 5.69 -24.75 -19.13
CA ARG A 144 4.70 -23.91 -18.45
C ARG A 144 3.31 -24.55 -18.59
N TYR A 145 2.48 -24.46 -17.55
CA TYR A 145 1.12 -24.98 -17.53
C TYR A 145 0.08 -23.87 -17.57
N ARG A 146 -0.99 -24.13 -18.35
CA ARG A 146 -2.19 -23.31 -18.33
C ARG A 146 -3.27 -24.03 -17.54
N TRP A 147 -3.69 -23.45 -16.44
CA TRP A 147 -4.73 -24.00 -15.59
C TRP A 147 -6.10 -23.42 -15.93
N SER A 148 -7.15 -24.26 -15.96
CA SER A 148 -8.53 -23.88 -16.08
C SER A 148 -9.38 -24.81 -15.20
N SER A 149 -10.17 -24.23 -14.28
CA SER A 149 -11.02 -25.01 -13.36
C SER A 149 -10.28 -26.12 -12.60
N GLY A 150 -9.04 -25.82 -12.15
CA GLY A 150 -8.21 -26.78 -11.39
C GLY A 150 -7.58 -27.91 -12.22
N ARG A 151 -7.61 -27.81 -13.55
CA ARG A 151 -6.98 -28.75 -14.49
C ARG A 151 -6.13 -28.02 -15.51
N ILE A 152 -5.10 -28.73 -16.05
CA ILE A 152 -4.25 -28.22 -17.10
C ILE A 152 -5.01 -28.35 -18.44
N SER A 153 -5.38 -27.19 -19.00
CA SER A 153 -6.06 -27.06 -20.29
C SER A 153 -5.09 -26.93 -21.45
N ASP A 154 -3.85 -26.59 -21.22
CA ASP A 154 -2.76 -26.49 -22.20
C ASP A 154 -1.41 -26.46 -21.49
N TYR A 155 -0.34 -26.79 -22.21
CA TYR A 155 1.04 -26.59 -21.78
C TYR A 155 1.93 -26.35 -22.99
N TRP A 156 3.08 -25.70 -22.78
CA TRP A 156 4.07 -25.48 -23.83
C TRP A 156 5.48 -25.65 -23.30
N ASP A 157 6.33 -26.16 -24.18
CA ASP A 157 7.73 -26.45 -23.92
C ASP A 157 8.62 -25.44 -24.65
N GLU A 158 9.53 -24.84 -23.95
CA GLU A 158 10.57 -23.97 -24.47
C GLU A 158 11.92 -24.69 -24.33
N VAL A 159 12.62 -24.87 -25.44
CA VAL A 159 13.86 -25.67 -25.53
C VAL A 159 15.01 -24.73 -25.84
N PHE A 160 15.97 -24.66 -24.94
CA PHE A 160 17.17 -23.81 -25.08
C PHE A 160 18.37 -24.52 -25.71
N ALA A 161 18.46 -25.84 -25.54
CA ALA A 161 19.54 -26.64 -26.08
C ALA A 161 19.15 -27.26 -27.43
N PRO A 162 19.96 -27.12 -28.50
CA PRO A 162 19.61 -27.60 -29.86
C PRO A 162 19.36 -29.10 -29.96
N ASP A 163 20.00 -29.89 -29.11
CA ASP A 163 19.88 -31.36 -29.05
C ASP A 163 18.63 -31.84 -28.26
N ALA A 164 17.93 -30.96 -27.57
CA ALA A 164 16.81 -31.28 -26.76
C ALA A 164 15.43 -31.22 -27.48
N VAL A 165 15.40 -30.93 -28.78
CA VAL A 165 14.17 -30.78 -29.56
C VAL A 165 13.42 -32.12 -29.70
N ALA A 166 14.11 -33.26 -29.70
CA ALA A 166 13.50 -34.58 -29.76
C ALA A 166 12.82 -34.92 -28.42
N GLY A 167 11.51 -35.12 -28.45
CA GLY A 167 10.68 -35.44 -27.26
C GLY A 167 9.82 -34.31 -26.74
N HIS A 168 9.86 -33.11 -27.35
CA HIS A 168 8.99 -31.99 -27.01
C HIS A 168 7.97 -31.78 -28.15
N ALA A 169 6.71 -32.17 -27.92
CA ALA A 169 5.61 -32.00 -28.88
C ALA A 169 4.90 -30.64 -28.83
N ALA A 170 5.24 -29.83 -27.86
CA ALA A 170 4.58 -28.55 -27.59
C ALA A 170 5.56 -27.36 -27.65
N LEU A 171 6.44 -27.39 -28.69
CA LEU A 171 7.37 -26.27 -28.92
C LEU A 171 6.59 -24.96 -29.04
N ASP A 172 6.97 -23.99 -28.23
CA ASP A 172 6.40 -22.64 -28.24
C ASP A 172 7.10 -21.81 -29.31
N ASP A 173 6.34 -21.35 -30.30
CA ASP A 173 6.75 -20.35 -31.27
C ASP A 173 6.35 -18.92 -30.88
N GLN A 174 6.11 -18.65 -29.59
CA GLN A 174 5.53 -17.44 -29.01
C GLN A 174 4.03 -17.25 -29.32
N SER A 175 3.49 -17.88 -30.35
CA SER A 175 2.09 -17.70 -30.75
C SER A 175 1.12 -18.30 -29.73
N ALA A 176 1.46 -19.43 -29.13
CA ALA A 176 0.66 -20.07 -28.07
C ALA A 176 0.59 -19.20 -26.80
N PHE A 177 1.73 -18.58 -26.40
CA PHE A 177 1.79 -17.66 -25.30
C PHE A 177 0.96 -16.40 -25.57
N ILE A 178 1.12 -15.78 -26.74
CA ILE A 178 0.36 -14.60 -27.18
C ILE A 178 -1.13 -14.91 -27.21
N ALA A 179 -1.55 -16.06 -27.73
CA ALA A 179 -2.94 -16.52 -27.75
C ALA A 179 -3.50 -16.69 -26.33
N SER A 180 -2.68 -17.13 -25.36
CA SER A 180 -3.07 -17.25 -23.96
C SER A 180 -3.41 -15.91 -23.30
N LEU A 181 -2.73 -14.83 -23.69
CA LEU A 181 -2.99 -13.47 -23.23
C LEU A 181 -4.27 -12.88 -23.83
N GLY A 182 -4.75 -13.45 -24.94
CA GLY A 182 -5.95 -13.00 -25.67
C GLY A 182 -7.28 -13.52 -25.14
N SER A 183 -7.31 -14.27 -24.05
CA SER A 183 -8.57 -14.77 -23.47
C SER A 183 -9.43 -13.65 -22.88
N ASN A 184 -10.77 -13.82 -22.93
CA ASN A 184 -11.74 -12.83 -22.48
C ASN A 184 -11.46 -12.31 -21.06
N ARG A 185 -11.77 -11.04 -20.84
CA ARG A 185 -11.54 -10.35 -19.57
C ARG A 185 -12.61 -10.70 -18.53
N SER A 186 -12.22 -10.61 -17.26
CA SER A 186 -13.09 -10.75 -16.10
C SER A 186 -13.17 -9.41 -15.35
N GLU A 187 -14.14 -9.27 -14.45
CA GLU A 187 -14.28 -8.07 -13.61
C GLU A 187 -13.08 -7.82 -12.68
N ARG A 188 -12.22 -8.82 -12.52
CA ARG A 188 -11.00 -8.76 -11.69
C ARG A 188 -9.79 -9.17 -12.50
N MET A 189 -8.65 -8.61 -12.14
CA MET A 189 -7.38 -8.97 -12.76
C MET A 189 -7.08 -10.44 -12.51
N ARG A 190 -6.79 -11.16 -13.59
CA ARG A 190 -6.36 -12.56 -13.50
C ARG A 190 -4.90 -12.61 -13.05
N ASP A 191 -4.59 -13.66 -12.31
CA ASP A 191 -3.23 -13.99 -11.98
C ASP A 191 -2.44 -14.36 -13.25
N VAL A 192 -1.37 -13.62 -13.48
CA VAL A 192 -0.50 -13.76 -14.66
C VAL A 192 0.89 -14.28 -14.30
N LEU A 193 1.08 -14.85 -13.10
CA LEU A 193 2.40 -15.31 -12.63
C LEU A 193 3.06 -16.29 -13.62
N GLY A 194 2.28 -17.18 -14.24
CA GLY A 194 2.79 -18.12 -15.27
C GLY A 194 3.23 -17.46 -16.57
N THR A 195 2.93 -16.17 -16.78
CA THR A 195 3.20 -15.45 -18.04
C THR A 195 4.24 -14.33 -17.90
N ILE A 196 4.86 -14.19 -16.74
CA ILE A 196 5.93 -13.19 -16.51
C ILE A 196 7.08 -13.45 -17.47
N GLN A 197 7.55 -12.37 -18.11
CA GLN A 197 8.68 -12.40 -19.04
C GLN A 197 9.99 -12.03 -18.35
N ALA A 198 11.11 -12.31 -19.01
CA ALA A 198 12.45 -12.12 -18.44
C ALA A 198 12.76 -10.67 -18.06
N ASP A 199 12.32 -9.68 -18.86
CA ASP A 199 12.46 -8.26 -18.58
C ASP A 199 11.66 -7.83 -17.34
N GLN A 200 10.44 -8.36 -17.21
CA GLN A 200 9.57 -8.13 -16.04
C GLN A 200 10.16 -8.79 -14.78
N ASP A 201 10.64 -10.04 -14.87
CA ASP A 201 11.23 -10.79 -13.75
C ASP A 201 12.48 -10.11 -13.21
N ALA A 202 13.34 -9.58 -14.09
CA ALA A 202 14.51 -8.81 -13.69
C ALA A 202 14.15 -7.59 -12.84
N ILE A 203 13.09 -6.89 -13.19
CA ILE A 203 12.57 -5.74 -12.43
C ILE A 203 11.95 -6.20 -11.11
N ILE A 204 11.17 -7.28 -11.12
CA ILE A 204 10.54 -7.84 -9.91
C ILE A 204 11.60 -8.20 -8.87
N ARG A 205 12.72 -8.79 -9.30
CA ARG A 205 13.81 -9.25 -8.42
C ARG A 205 14.84 -8.19 -8.06
N ALA A 206 14.77 -7.00 -8.64
CA ALA A 206 15.68 -5.92 -8.29
C ALA A 206 15.58 -5.54 -6.78
N GLY A 207 16.67 -5.06 -6.19
CA GLY A 207 16.74 -4.72 -4.77
C GLY A 207 15.75 -3.63 -4.33
N SER A 208 15.52 -3.51 -3.01
CA SER A 208 14.56 -2.57 -2.41
C SER A 208 15.14 -1.19 -2.07
N ARG A 209 16.44 -0.97 -2.23
CA ARG A 209 17.10 0.28 -1.77
C ARG A 209 16.88 1.43 -2.74
N GLY A 210 16.43 2.59 -2.22
CA GLY A 210 16.16 3.78 -3.01
C GLY A 210 14.85 3.68 -3.77
N ALA A 211 14.69 4.50 -4.80
CA ALA A 211 13.50 4.53 -5.65
C ALA A 211 13.80 3.81 -6.99
N LEU A 212 13.05 2.75 -7.28
CA LEU A 212 13.06 2.11 -8.58
C LEU A 212 11.85 2.61 -9.38
N VAL A 213 12.10 3.30 -10.47
CA VAL A 213 11.07 3.70 -11.44
C VAL A 213 10.93 2.62 -12.50
N VAL A 214 9.71 2.18 -12.74
CA VAL A 214 9.33 1.26 -13.82
C VAL A 214 8.51 2.07 -14.83
N ASP A 215 9.19 2.55 -15.86
CA ASP A 215 8.57 3.31 -16.95
C ASP A 215 8.14 2.37 -18.08
N GLY A 216 6.93 2.50 -18.55
CA GLY A 216 6.43 1.68 -19.66
C GLY A 216 5.07 2.13 -20.15
N GLY A 217 4.85 1.97 -21.44
CA GLY A 217 3.58 2.32 -22.07
C GLY A 217 2.42 1.37 -21.73
N PRO A 218 1.26 1.56 -22.36
CA PRO A 218 0.10 0.68 -22.17
C PRO A 218 0.42 -0.77 -22.52
N GLY A 219 -0.14 -1.70 -21.77
CA GLY A 219 -0.05 -3.14 -22.07
C GLY A 219 1.30 -3.81 -21.77
N THR A 220 2.29 -3.09 -21.21
CA THR A 220 3.61 -3.65 -20.88
C THR A 220 3.63 -4.45 -19.58
N GLY A 221 2.54 -4.48 -18.81
CA GLY A 221 2.44 -5.22 -17.56
C GLY A 221 3.00 -4.49 -16.34
N LYS A 222 3.08 -3.17 -16.34
CA LYS A 222 3.55 -2.34 -15.21
C LYS A 222 2.91 -2.72 -13.87
N THR A 223 1.60 -2.75 -13.82
CA THR A 223 0.82 -3.15 -12.62
C THR A 223 1.14 -4.57 -12.17
N VAL A 224 1.31 -5.48 -13.13
CA VAL A 224 1.75 -6.87 -12.85
C VAL A 224 3.10 -6.86 -12.15
N VAL A 225 4.06 -6.15 -12.70
CA VAL A 225 5.40 -5.99 -12.11
C VAL A 225 5.31 -5.39 -10.71
N ALA A 226 4.51 -4.32 -10.50
CA ALA A 226 4.35 -3.68 -9.20
C ALA A 226 3.81 -4.65 -8.13
N LEU A 227 2.76 -5.41 -8.44
CA LEU A 227 2.14 -6.37 -7.52
C LEU A 227 3.05 -7.56 -7.21
N HIS A 228 3.67 -8.15 -8.25
CA HIS A 228 4.60 -9.28 -8.06
C HIS A 228 5.86 -8.86 -7.32
N ARG A 229 6.38 -7.67 -7.60
CA ARG A 229 7.52 -7.11 -6.87
C ARG A 229 7.18 -6.87 -5.40
N SER A 230 5.96 -6.40 -5.08
CA SER A 230 5.51 -6.26 -3.68
C SER A 230 5.60 -7.60 -2.93
N ALA A 231 5.10 -8.68 -3.56
CA ALA A 231 5.15 -10.02 -3.00
C ALA A 231 6.58 -10.58 -2.91
N TYR A 232 7.40 -10.34 -3.94
CA TYR A 232 8.80 -10.75 -3.94
C TYR A 232 9.62 -10.06 -2.85
N LEU A 233 9.49 -8.75 -2.70
CA LEU A 233 10.23 -7.97 -1.72
C LEU A 233 9.89 -8.37 -0.28
N LEU A 234 8.61 -8.62 0.03
CA LEU A 234 8.21 -9.14 1.35
C LEU A 234 8.85 -10.50 1.68
N TYR A 235 9.00 -11.34 0.68
CA TYR A 235 9.63 -12.65 0.82
C TYR A 235 11.14 -12.56 0.94
N SER A 236 11.79 -11.74 0.08
CA SER A 236 13.25 -11.74 -0.10
C SER A 236 13.99 -10.78 0.84
N ASP A 237 13.33 -9.73 1.33
CA ASP A 237 13.97 -8.70 2.16
C ASP A 237 13.41 -8.69 3.60
N PRO A 238 14.15 -9.27 4.57
CA PRO A 238 13.70 -9.31 5.98
C PRO A 238 13.46 -7.93 6.62
N ARG A 239 14.00 -6.84 6.02
CA ARG A 239 13.81 -5.47 6.50
C ARG A 239 12.40 -4.97 6.24
N LEU A 240 11.69 -5.57 5.29
CA LEU A 240 10.33 -5.21 4.90
C LEU A 240 9.26 -6.01 5.64
N ALA A 241 9.66 -6.92 6.54
CA ALA A 241 8.74 -7.74 7.31
C ALA A 241 7.73 -6.88 8.09
N HIS A 242 6.52 -7.41 8.28
CA HIS A 242 5.36 -6.72 8.88
C HIS A 242 5.66 -6.02 10.22
N ARG A 243 6.54 -6.61 11.04
CA ARG A 243 6.99 -6.01 12.32
C ARG A 243 7.90 -4.78 12.17
N ARG A 244 8.30 -4.43 10.93
CA ARG A 244 9.18 -3.30 10.60
C ARG A 244 8.54 -2.28 9.66
N GLY A 245 7.20 -2.22 9.63
CA GLY A 245 6.43 -1.27 8.84
C GLY A 245 5.72 -1.87 7.62
N GLY A 246 6.21 -3.00 7.06
CA GLY A 246 5.56 -3.65 5.91
C GLY A 246 5.64 -2.85 4.60
N VAL A 247 4.80 -3.26 3.65
CA VAL A 247 4.69 -2.65 2.32
C VAL A 247 3.32 -1.99 2.15
N LEU A 248 3.31 -0.75 1.67
CA LEU A 248 2.11 -0.03 1.24
C LEU A 248 2.05 -0.01 -0.29
N PHE A 249 0.91 -0.39 -0.86
CA PHE A 249 0.60 -0.26 -2.28
C PHE A 249 -0.43 0.85 -2.49
N VAL A 250 -0.06 1.87 -3.22
CA VAL A 250 -0.91 3.03 -3.52
C VAL A 250 -1.39 2.94 -4.97
N GLY A 251 -2.71 2.86 -5.14
CA GLY A 251 -3.34 2.85 -6.46
C GLY A 251 -4.10 4.15 -6.77
N PRO A 252 -4.43 4.39 -8.05
CA PRO A 252 -5.03 5.65 -8.48
C PRO A 252 -6.48 5.83 -8.02
N SER A 253 -7.24 4.74 -7.82
CA SER A 253 -8.66 4.80 -7.49
C SER A 253 -9.17 3.54 -6.79
N ARG A 254 -10.30 3.65 -6.06
CA ARG A 254 -10.94 2.49 -5.43
C ARG A 254 -11.42 1.41 -6.43
N PRO A 255 -12.02 1.77 -7.61
CA PRO A 255 -12.33 0.77 -8.64
C PRO A 255 -11.10 0.00 -9.12
N TYR A 256 -9.97 0.68 -9.30
CA TYR A 256 -8.71 0.05 -9.65
C TYR A 256 -8.23 -0.91 -8.54
N LEU A 257 -8.25 -0.50 -7.27
CA LEU A 257 -7.88 -1.37 -6.15
C LEU A 257 -8.79 -2.60 -6.08
N GLY A 258 -10.10 -2.45 -6.34
CA GLY A 258 -11.04 -3.56 -6.46
C GLY A 258 -10.69 -4.52 -7.60
N TYR A 259 -10.21 -4.01 -8.73
CA TYR A 259 -9.79 -4.83 -9.87
C TYR A 259 -8.55 -5.68 -9.56
N VAL A 260 -7.57 -5.14 -8.83
CA VAL A 260 -6.31 -5.84 -8.48
C VAL A 260 -6.34 -6.59 -7.15
N ALA A 261 -7.45 -6.51 -6.40
CA ALA A 261 -7.56 -6.98 -5.02
C ALA A 261 -7.19 -8.46 -4.79
N ASP A 262 -7.44 -9.30 -5.79
CA ASP A 262 -7.20 -10.76 -5.67
C ASP A 262 -5.77 -11.17 -6.04
N VAL A 263 -4.97 -10.27 -6.64
CA VAL A 263 -3.64 -10.63 -7.16
C VAL A 263 -2.66 -10.93 -6.02
N LEU A 264 -2.49 -10.02 -5.08
CA LEU A 264 -1.57 -10.22 -3.94
C LEU A 264 -1.89 -11.45 -3.10
N PRO A 265 -3.16 -11.70 -2.71
CA PRO A 265 -3.53 -12.95 -2.07
C PRO A 265 -3.27 -14.19 -2.93
N SER A 266 -3.39 -14.08 -4.28
CA SER A 266 -3.07 -15.21 -5.19
C SER A 266 -1.57 -15.51 -5.27
N LEU A 267 -0.73 -14.56 -4.89
CA LEU A 267 0.72 -14.72 -4.77
C LEU A 267 1.15 -15.22 -3.38
N GLY A 268 0.19 -15.46 -2.48
CA GLY A 268 0.43 -15.91 -1.11
C GLY A 268 0.78 -14.78 -0.13
N GLU A 269 0.48 -13.53 -0.50
CA GLU A 269 0.79 -12.36 0.34
C GLU A 269 -0.48 -11.66 0.84
N GLU A 270 -0.64 -11.62 2.17
CA GLU A 270 -1.69 -10.87 2.86
C GLU A 270 -1.11 -9.65 3.62
N GLY A 271 0.22 -9.48 3.59
CA GLY A 271 0.94 -8.46 4.36
C GLY A 271 1.07 -7.09 3.67
N VAL A 272 0.62 -6.95 2.42
CA VAL A 272 0.62 -5.68 1.68
C VAL A 272 -0.66 -4.92 2.01
N ARG A 273 -0.52 -3.68 2.47
CA ARG A 273 -1.66 -2.77 2.62
C ARG A 273 -1.91 -2.05 1.32
N THR A 274 -3.18 -1.88 0.97
CA THR A 274 -3.57 -1.18 -0.27
C THR A 274 -4.45 0.00 0.06
N CYS A 275 -4.20 1.16 -0.55
CA CYS A 275 -5.00 2.37 -0.40
C CYS A 275 -4.91 3.27 -1.63
N THR A 276 -5.78 4.26 -1.70
CA THR A 276 -5.60 5.45 -2.53
C THR A 276 -4.99 6.57 -1.70
N LEU A 277 -4.50 7.64 -2.32
CA LEU A 277 -4.03 8.83 -1.58
C LEU A 277 -5.13 9.44 -0.72
N ARG A 278 -6.38 9.39 -1.18
CA ARG A 278 -7.53 9.89 -0.42
C ARG A 278 -7.78 9.12 0.88
N ASP A 279 -7.45 7.84 0.92
CA ASP A 279 -7.64 6.99 2.11
C ASP A 279 -6.61 7.29 3.22
N LEU A 280 -5.54 8.05 2.91
CA LEU A 280 -4.52 8.46 3.87
C LEU A 280 -4.98 9.58 4.81
N VAL A 281 -6.06 10.26 4.47
CA VAL A 281 -6.61 11.40 5.21
C VAL A 281 -8.11 11.23 5.36
N GLU A 282 -8.65 11.48 6.54
CA GLU A 282 -10.07 11.27 6.86
C GLU A 282 -11.00 12.08 5.94
N GLU A 283 -10.65 13.34 5.69
CA GLU A 283 -11.39 14.23 4.79
C GLU A 283 -11.42 13.76 3.34
N GLY A 284 -10.48 12.89 2.94
CA GLY A 284 -10.45 12.33 1.59
C GLY A 284 -11.71 11.55 1.19
N ALA A 285 -12.49 11.06 2.18
CA ALA A 285 -13.76 10.39 1.93
C ALA A 285 -14.83 11.34 1.34
N THR A 286 -14.81 12.61 1.74
CA THR A 286 -15.82 13.64 1.40
C THR A 286 -15.28 14.77 0.52
N ALA A 287 -13.96 14.90 0.39
CA ALA A 287 -13.30 15.95 -0.38
C ALA A 287 -13.78 15.99 -1.83
N ALA A 288 -14.22 17.18 -2.27
CA ALA A 288 -14.64 17.43 -3.65
C ALA A 288 -13.43 17.58 -4.59
N ALA A 289 -13.65 17.55 -5.90
CA ALA A 289 -12.63 17.99 -6.86
C ALA A 289 -12.41 19.51 -6.71
N GLU A 290 -11.17 19.98 -6.89
CA GLU A 290 -10.90 21.42 -6.96
C GLU A 290 -11.46 21.96 -8.28
N ALA A 291 -12.30 23.00 -8.18
CA ALA A 291 -12.99 23.55 -9.33
C ALA A 291 -12.13 24.57 -10.11
N ASP A 292 -11.24 25.28 -9.39
CA ASP A 292 -10.38 26.29 -9.99
C ASP A 292 -9.00 25.68 -10.33
N PRO A 293 -8.62 25.61 -11.62
CA PRO A 293 -7.33 25.02 -12.01
C PRO A 293 -6.11 25.76 -11.45
N GLU A 294 -6.18 27.08 -11.26
CA GLU A 294 -5.08 27.85 -10.68
C GLU A 294 -4.91 27.56 -9.18
N VAL A 295 -6.03 27.42 -8.46
CA VAL A 295 -6.02 26.98 -7.06
C VAL A 295 -5.44 25.56 -6.96
N ALA A 296 -5.88 24.65 -7.83
CA ALA A 296 -5.34 23.29 -7.90
C ALA A 296 -3.83 23.29 -8.16
N ARG A 297 -3.36 24.10 -9.11
CA ARG A 297 -1.94 24.26 -9.45
C ARG A 297 -1.10 24.77 -8.25
N LEU A 298 -1.60 25.77 -7.55
CA LEU A 298 -0.92 26.32 -6.36
C LEU A 298 -0.82 25.27 -5.26
N LYS A 299 -1.91 24.57 -4.97
CA LYS A 299 -1.97 23.52 -3.92
C LYS A 299 -1.17 22.26 -4.30
N ALA A 300 -0.91 22.01 -5.57
CA ALA A 300 -0.06 20.92 -6.05
C ALA A 300 1.43 21.08 -5.68
N SER A 301 1.83 22.27 -5.24
CA SER A 301 3.22 22.59 -4.89
C SER A 301 3.62 22.00 -3.54
N ALA A 302 4.78 21.34 -3.47
CA ALA A 302 5.42 20.95 -2.21
C ALA A 302 5.68 22.15 -1.26
N GLY A 303 5.72 23.37 -1.78
CA GLY A 303 5.87 24.58 -1.01
C GLY A 303 4.76 24.79 -0.01
N LEU A 304 3.49 24.62 -0.41
CA LEU A 304 2.35 24.78 0.51
C LEU A 304 2.30 23.68 1.59
N VAL A 305 2.77 22.49 1.30
CA VAL A 305 2.94 21.46 2.33
C VAL A 305 3.97 21.88 3.38
N LYS A 306 5.08 22.52 2.95
CA LYS A 306 6.10 23.06 3.85
C LYS A 306 5.62 24.28 4.66
N ALA A 307 4.60 25.00 4.19
CA ALA A 307 4.00 26.12 4.93
C ALA A 307 3.41 25.69 6.27
N VAL A 308 3.00 24.42 6.41
CA VAL A 308 2.50 23.85 7.67
C VAL A 308 3.52 23.98 8.79
N GLU A 309 4.80 23.76 8.52
CA GLU A 309 5.85 23.89 9.55
C GLU A 309 5.92 25.32 10.09
N ALA A 310 5.87 26.33 9.22
CA ALA A 310 5.86 27.73 9.65
C ALA A 310 4.56 28.10 10.38
N ALA A 311 3.42 27.52 9.95
CA ALA A 311 2.13 27.73 10.60
C ALA A 311 2.12 27.18 12.04
N VAL A 312 2.66 25.98 12.27
CA VAL A 312 2.74 25.40 13.62
C VAL A 312 3.74 26.14 14.49
N ARG A 313 4.91 26.51 13.93
CA ARG A 313 5.93 27.29 14.68
C ARG A 313 5.41 28.60 15.24
N PHE A 314 4.45 29.23 14.60
CA PHE A 314 3.80 30.43 15.14
C PHE A 314 3.22 30.19 16.54
N TYR A 315 2.73 29.01 16.83
CA TYR A 315 2.21 28.61 18.15
C TYR A 315 3.30 28.05 19.09
N GLU A 316 4.52 27.88 18.59
CA GLU A 316 5.68 27.40 19.35
C GLU A 316 6.65 28.54 19.68
N GLU A 317 6.25 29.79 19.49
CA GLU A 317 7.00 30.96 19.94
C GLU A 317 6.83 31.17 21.45
N PRO A 318 7.94 31.16 22.24
CA PRO A 318 7.84 31.32 23.68
C PRO A 318 7.35 32.73 24.06
N PRO A 319 6.55 32.86 25.14
CA PRO A 319 6.12 34.17 25.64
C PRO A 319 7.30 35.09 26.01
N THR A 320 7.17 36.34 25.63
CA THR A 320 8.19 37.39 25.96
C THR A 320 7.95 38.04 27.32
N GLY A 321 6.81 37.76 27.94
CA GLY A 321 6.43 38.28 29.27
C GLY A 321 6.92 37.39 30.41
N SER A 322 6.90 37.92 31.63
CA SER A 322 7.11 37.13 32.85
C SER A 322 5.80 36.81 33.55
N LEU A 323 5.74 35.67 34.21
CA LEU A 323 4.63 35.23 35.07
C LEU A 323 5.16 35.05 36.49
N THR A 324 4.41 35.52 37.51
CA THR A 324 4.69 35.20 38.91
C THR A 324 3.67 34.15 39.37
N VAL A 325 4.18 32.98 39.77
CA VAL A 325 3.35 31.87 40.29
C VAL A 325 3.42 31.94 41.82
N THR A 326 2.25 32.04 42.46
CA THR A 326 2.13 32.11 43.90
C THR A 326 1.89 30.72 44.48
N THR A 327 2.81 30.17 45.23
CA THR A 327 2.63 28.94 46.00
C THR A 327 2.30 29.24 47.47
N PRO A 328 1.85 28.27 48.24
CA PRO A 328 1.61 28.47 49.69
C PRO A 328 2.86 28.88 50.48
N TRP A 329 4.04 28.72 49.91
CA TRP A 329 5.34 28.97 50.60
C TRP A 329 6.11 30.13 50.05
N SER A 330 6.00 30.47 48.77
CA SER A 330 6.72 31.55 48.12
C SER A 330 6.13 31.95 46.78
N GLU A 331 6.54 33.09 46.26
CA GLU A 331 6.28 33.53 44.90
C GLU A 331 7.50 33.14 44.03
N VAL A 332 7.25 32.43 42.95
CA VAL A 332 8.27 32.03 41.98
C VAL A 332 8.05 32.78 40.67
N ARG A 333 9.08 33.49 40.18
CA ARG A 333 8.98 34.26 38.94
C ARG A 333 9.50 33.45 37.77
N LEU A 334 8.63 33.22 36.80
CA LEU A 334 8.93 32.66 35.49
C LEU A 334 9.29 33.84 34.54
N SER A 335 10.50 33.89 34.03
CA SER A 335 10.94 34.89 33.07
C SER A 335 10.75 34.46 31.63
N ALA A 336 10.88 35.36 30.66
CA ALA A 336 10.90 35.04 29.24
C ALA A 336 12.00 34.00 28.87
N ALA A 337 13.16 34.08 29.55
CA ALA A 337 14.25 33.12 29.34
C ALA A 337 13.85 31.69 29.80
N ASP A 338 13.11 31.58 30.90
CA ASP A 338 12.62 30.28 31.38
C ASP A 338 11.59 29.67 30.43
N TRP A 339 10.71 30.49 29.89
CA TRP A 339 9.80 30.07 28.83
C TRP A 339 10.56 29.52 27.62
N ALA A 340 11.62 30.24 27.18
CA ALA A 340 12.40 29.77 26.04
C ALA A 340 13.08 28.43 26.31
N VAL A 341 13.69 28.25 27.51
CA VAL A 341 14.29 26.94 27.89
C VAL A 341 13.25 25.83 27.93
N ALA A 342 12.08 26.08 28.50
CA ALA A 342 11.01 25.07 28.54
C ALA A 342 10.54 24.67 27.13
N PHE A 343 10.46 25.62 26.19
CA PHE A 343 10.06 25.38 24.81
C PHE A 343 11.11 24.59 24.01
N GLU A 344 12.41 24.76 24.33
CA GLU A 344 13.48 23.98 23.71
C GLU A 344 13.40 22.49 24.05
N ALA A 345 12.75 22.08 25.14
CA ALA A 345 12.53 20.68 25.51
C ALA A 345 11.73 19.89 24.47
N ALA A 346 10.90 20.56 23.68
CA ALA A 346 10.15 19.93 22.59
C ALA A 346 11.05 19.37 21.48
N GLY A 347 12.23 19.97 21.26
CA GLY A 347 13.10 19.64 20.15
C GLY A 347 12.55 20.10 18.78
N PRO A 348 13.42 20.20 17.76
CA PRO A 348 13.01 20.67 16.45
C PRO A 348 12.14 19.61 15.72
N GLY A 349 10.98 20.04 15.21
CA GLY A 349 10.10 19.16 14.42
C GLY A 349 9.33 18.13 15.24
N ALA A 350 9.26 18.26 16.56
CA ALA A 350 8.44 17.43 17.41
C ALA A 350 6.93 17.54 17.06
N VAL A 351 6.17 16.50 17.33
CA VAL A 351 4.70 16.54 17.18
C VAL A 351 4.13 17.46 18.25
N HIS A 352 3.51 18.56 17.82
CA HIS A 352 3.14 19.69 18.67
C HIS A 352 2.34 19.28 19.93
N ASN A 353 1.22 18.53 19.73
CA ASN A 353 0.38 18.12 20.84
C ASN A 353 1.04 17.09 21.77
N GLU A 354 1.97 16.28 21.26
CA GLU A 354 2.73 15.31 22.05
C GLU A 354 3.87 15.96 22.85
N ALA A 355 4.53 16.96 22.26
CA ALA A 355 5.60 17.73 22.90
C ALA A 355 5.12 18.57 24.10
N ARG A 356 3.82 18.85 24.16
CA ARG A 356 3.19 19.62 25.22
C ARG A 356 3.54 19.12 26.64
N ASP A 357 3.56 17.80 26.83
CA ASP A 357 3.90 17.21 28.14
C ASP A 357 5.38 17.43 28.48
N GLN A 358 6.28 17.37 27.50
CA GLN A 358 7.71 17.63 27.69
C GLN A 358 7.97 19.08 28.07
N VAL A 359 7.35 20.04 27.38
CA VAL A 359 7.44 21.48 27.66
C VAL A 359 6.91 21.79 29.05
N ARG A 360 5.77 21.16 29.42
CA ARG A 360 5.17 21.36 30.77
C ARG A 360 6.07 20.79 31.86
N GLU A 361 6.64 19.62 31.65
CA GLU A 361 7.53 18.98 32.61
C GLU A 361 8.77 19.81 32.87
N GLU A 362 9.40 20.32 31.80
CA GLU A 362 10.55 21.22 31.94
C GLU A 362 10.19 22.51 32.65
N LEU A 363 9.02 23.09 32.35
CA LEU A 363 8.51 24.27 33.01
C LEU A 363 8.35 24.05 34.53
N LEU A 364 7.79 22.92 34.94
CA LEU A 364 7.65 22.56 36.36
C LEU A 364 9.02 22.34 37.02
N THR A 365 9.97 21.73 36.33
CA THR A 365 11.33 21.53 36.82
C THR A 365 12.02 22.85 37.06
N LEU A 366 11.96 23.80 36.12
CA LEU A 366 12.51 25.14 36.26
C LEU A 366 11.91 25.91 37.45
N LEU A 367 10.59 25.79 37.66
CA LEU A 367 9.92 26.42 38.79
C LEU A 367 10.31 25.81 40.13
N VAL A 368 10.50 24.51 40.21
CA VAL A 368 10.98 23.80 41.40
C VAL A 368 12.42 24.20 41.72
N GLU A 369 13.32 24.30 40.73
CA GLU A 369 14.71 24.71 40.91
C GLU A 369 14.85 26.15 41.37
N LYS A 370 13.91 27.02 40.98
CA LYS A 370 13.91 28.44 41.38
C LYS A 370 13.31 28.72 42.76
N HIS A 371 12.73 27.69 43.39
CA HIS A 371 12.10 27.85 44.70
C HIS A 371 13.16 27.93 45.80
N ASP A 372 13.32 29.11 46.42
CA ASP A 372 14.33 29.40 47.45
C ASP A 372 13.98 28.89 48.86
N GLY A 373 12.95 28.09 49.05
CA GLY A 373 12.45 27.63 50.32
C GLY A 373 13.19 26.39 50.88
N GLU A 374 14.01 26.60 51.93
CA GLU A 374 14.90 25.56 52.52
C GLU A 374 14.23 24.35 53.18
N SER A 375 12.87 24.21 53.19
CA SER A 375 12.22 23.11 53.94
C SER A 375 10.93 22.60 53.37
N VAL A 376 10.63 22.86 52.09
CA VAL A 376 9.40 22.29 51.47
C VAL A 376 9.73 20.97 50.78
N PRO A 377 9.03 19.87 51.08
CA PRO A 377 9.18 18.65 50.33
C PRO A 377 8.89 18.88 48.82
N LEU A 378 9.81 18.48 47.95
CA LEU A 378 9.73 18.73 46.50
C LEU A 378 8.42 18.22 45.90
N ASP A 379 7.91 17.08 46.38
CA ASP A 379 6.63 16.48 45.90
C ASP A 379 5.43 17.37 46.23
N LEU A 380 5.41 18.05 47.38
CA LEU A 380 4.33 18.96 47.78
C LEU A 380 4.39 20.26 46.94
N LEU A 381 5.58 20.80 46.72
CA LEU A 381 5.77 21.96 45.88
C LEU A 381 5.32 21.67 44.45
N ARG A 382 5.81 20.56 43.88
CA ARG A 382 5.44 20.12 42.52
C ARG A 382 3.91 19.99 42.38
N LYS A 383 3.27 19.31 43.34
CA LYS A 383 1.84 19.12 43.35
C LYS A 383 1.07 20.46 43.43
N ALA A 384 1.57 21.42 44.18
CA ALA A 384 0.97 22.78 44.27
C ALA A 384 1.08 23.51 42.93
N LEU A 385 2.25 23.44 42.27
CA LEU A 385 2.50 24.02 40.94
C LEU A 385 1.60 23.35 39.86
N GLU A 386 1.45 22.04 39.90
CA GLU A 386 0.57 21.28 38.98
C GLU A 386 -0.92 21.67 39.11
N GLN A 387 -1.33 22.05 40.31
CA GLN A 387 -2.70 22.46 40.63
C GLN A 387 -2.94 23.96 40.48
N ASP A 388 -1.90 24.74 40.22
CA ASP A 388 -2.02 26.20 40.05
C ASP A 388 -2.78 26.53 38.76
N ARG A 389 -3.90 27.27 38.91
CA ARG A 389 -4.78 27.59 37.78
C ARG A 389 -4.22 28.69 36.88
N GLU A 390 -3.47 29.65 37.45
CA GLU A 390 -2.88 30.74 36.68
C GLU A 390 -1.74 30.24 35.81
N LEU A 391 -0.90 29.37 36.35
CA LEU A 391 0.16 28.68 35.59
C LEU A 391 -0.47 27.82 34.51
N ALA A 392 -1.48 27.01 34.80
CA ALA A 392 -2.14 26.16 33.82
C ALA A 392 -2.77 27.00 32.68
N ALA A 393 -3.49 28.09 33.02
CA ALA A 393 -4.07 28.98 32.00
C ALA A 393 -3.01 29.73 31.18
N ALA A 394 -1.87 30.12 31.79
CA ALA A 394 -0.78 30.73 31.08
C ALA A 394 -0.10 29.75 30.12
N PHE A 395 0.12 28.50 30.54
CA PHE A 395 0.66 27.44 29.72
C PHE A 395 -0.29 27.07 28.57
N ASP A 396 -1.60 26.96 28.81
CA ASP A 396 -2.60 26.68 27.78
C ASP A 396 -2.62 27.77 26.68
N ARG A 397 -2.35 29.03 27.04
CA ARG A 397 -2.21 30.10 26.05
C ARG A 397 -0.87 30.08 25.34
N ALA A 398 0.21 29.70 26.05
CA ALA A 398 1.55 29.68 25.51
C ALA A 398 1.81 28.49 24.56
N TRP A 399 1.24 27.33 24.89
CA TRP A 399 1.30 26.10 24.08
C TRP A 399 -0.10 25.50 23.95
N PRO A 400 -0.97 26.05 23.06
CA PRO A 400 -2.33 25.57 22.90
C PRO A 400 -2.38 24.17 22.30
N LEU A 401 -3.42 23.40 22.56
CA LEU A 401 -3.73 22.22 21.78
C LEU A 401 -4.24 22.66 20.41
N LEU A 402 -3.62 22.17 19.35
CA LEU A 402 -3.99 22.48 17.97
C LEU A 402 -4.81 21.35 17.36
N ASP A 403 -5.77 21.72 16.51
CA ASP A 403 -6.45 20.84 15.59
C ASP A 403 -5.93 21.06 14.17
N ALA A 404 -5.61 19.97 13.46
CA ALA A 404 -5.02 20.06 12.14
C ALA A 404 -5.97 20.66 11.09
N ALA A 405 -7.26 20.34 11.16
CA ALA A 405 -8.26 20.86 10.24
C ALA A 405 -8.54 22.35 10.49
N GLU A 406 -8.57 22.77 11.77
CA GLU A 406 -8.69 24.18 12.12
C GLU A 406 -7.48 24.98 11.65
N LEU A 407 -6.26 24.48 11.89
CA LEU A 407 -5.01 25.13 11.45
C LEU A 407 -4.97 25.33 9.93
N VAL A 408 -5.32 24.31 9.15
CA VAL A 408 -5.38 24.42 7.69
C VAL A 408 -6.54 25.32 7.26
N GLY A 409 -7.69 25.27 7.94
CA GLY A 409 -8.81 26.17 7.71
C GLY A 409 -8.42 27.65 7.90
N ASP A 410 -7.61 27.95 8.91
CA ASP A 410 -7.09 29.29 9.16
C ASP A 410 -6.14 29.77 8.04
N LEU A 411 -5.34 28.89 7.43
CA LEU A 411 -4.56 29.24 6.23
C LEU A 411 -5.48 29.69 5.08
N TRP A 412 -6.66 29.09 4.92
CA TRP A 412 -7.57 29.38 3.83
C TRP A 412 -8.61 30.48 4.14
N SER A 413 -8.65 31.01 5.38
CA SER A 413 -9.59 32.05 5.79
C SER A 413 -8.90 33.32 6.32
N VAL A 414 -7.64 33.25 6.76
CA VAL A 414 -6.89 34.37 7.33
C VAL A 414 -5.70 34.73 6.44
N PRO A 415 -5.82 35.76 5.55
CA PRO A 415 -4.77 36.10 4.60
C PRO A 415 -3.43 36.48 5.24
N ALA A 416 -3.45 37.03 6.46
CA ALA A 416 -2.23 37.40 7.18
C ALA A 416 -1.47 36.15 7.65
N TYR A 417 -2.19 35.12 8.09
CA TYR A 417 -1.62 33.86 8.53
C TYR A 417 -1.01 33.10 7.37
N LEU A 418 -1.71 33.00 6.24
CA LEU A 418 -1.15 32.39 5.02
C LEU A 418 0.10 33.11 4.53
N ARG A 419 0.14 34.45 4.53
CA ARG A 419 1.35 35.21 4.14
C ARG A 419 2.53 34.98 5.07
N MET A 420 2.27 34.82 6.35
CA MET A 420 3.32 34.50 7.34
C MET A 420 3.87 33.08 7.08
N ALA A 421 2.98 32.10 6.87
CA ALA A 421 3.36 30.71 6.67
C ALA A 421 3.98 30.44 5.29
N ALA A 422 3.54 31.18 4.26
CA ALA A 422 3.99 31.02 2.85
C ALA A 422 4.42 32.37 2.25
N PRO A 423 5.54 32.97 2.69
CA PRO A 423 5.97 34.33 2.29
C PRO A 423 6.37 34.45 0.81
N TRP A 424 6.54 33.33 0.11
CA TRP A 424 6.84 33.29 -1.34
C TRP A 424 5.61 33.52 -2.22
N LEU A 425 4.38 33.41 -1.65
CA LEU A 425 3.15 33.67 -2.39
C LEU A 425 2.96 35.15 -2.67
N THR A 426 2.52 35.47 -3.87
CA THR A 426 2.11 36.84 -4.24
C THR A 426 0.79 37.20 -3.54
N ARG A 427 0.45 38.50 -3.51
CA ARG A 427 -0.81 38.96 -2.92
C ARG A 427 -2.03 38.41 -3.64
N ASP A 428 -1.94 38.20 -4.95
CA ASP A 428 -3.05 37.68 -5.76
C ASP A 428 -3.22 36.18 -5.54
N GLU A 429 -2.15 35.40 -5.44
CA GLU A 429 -2.18 33.98 -5.08
C GLU A 429 -2.74 33.77 -3.67
N VAL A 430 -2.34 34.59 -2.69
CA VAL A 430 -2.94 34.55 -1.35
C VAL A 430 -4.43 34.80 -1.40
N ARG A 431 -4.88 35.78 -2.19
CA ARG A 431 -6.32 36.09 -2.35
C ARG A 431 -7.08 34.93 -3.02
N LEU A 432 -6.48 34.34 -4.04
CA LEU A 432 -7.08 33.22 -4.79
C LEU A 432 -7.28 31.99 -3.89
N LEU A 433 -6.36 31.71 -2.97
CA LEU A 433 -6.43 30.60 -2.03
C LEU A 433 -7.44 30.83 -0.89
N GLN A 434 -7.92 32.07 -0.68
CA GLN A 434 -8.90 32.35 0.37
C GLN A 434 -10.30 31.92 -0.02
N ARG A 435 -11.03 31.36 0.93
CA ARG A 435 -12.42 30.91 0.77
C ARG A 435 -13.27 31.23 2.00
N SER A 436 -14.58 31.40 1.78
CA SER A 436 -15.52 31.75 2.87
C SER A 436 -15.84 30.58 3.80
N ASP A 437 -15.90 29.37 3.27
CA ASP A 437 -16.00 28.15 4.04
C ASP A 437 -14.61 27.51 4.15
N ALA A 438 -13.98 27.74 5.29
CA ALA A 438 -12.61 27.27 5.54
C ALA A 438 -12.45 25.75 5.44
N GLN A 439 -13.50 25.00 5.74
CA GLN A 439 -13.50 23.53 5.78
C GLN A 439 -14.18 22.86 4.57
N ALA A 440 -14.50 23.59 3.51
CA ALA A 440 -14.95 23.02 2.25
C ALA A 440 -13.78 22.33 1.51
N TRP A 441 -13.40 21.16 2.00
CA TRP A 441 -12.20 20.45 1.55
C TRP A 441 -12.30 19.97 0.12
N THR A 442 -11.21 20.20 -0.62
CA THR A 442 -10.99 19.61 -1.95
C THR A 442 -9.85 18.58 -1.90
N VAL A 443 -9.75 17.75 -2.94
CA VAL A 443 -8.66 16.77 -3.06
C VAL A 443 -7.29 17.44 -2.99
N ALA A 444 -7.18 18.66 -3.52
CA ALA A 444 -5.95 19.44 -3.52
C ALA A 444 -5.52 19.91 -2.11
N ASP A 445 -6.43 19.92 -1.12
CA ASP A 445 -6.11 20.26 0.27
C ASP A 445 -5.50 19.09 1.05
N LEU A 446 -5.72 17.85 0.61
CA LEU A 446 -5.33 16.64 1.37
C LEU A 446 -3.85 16.57 1.74
N PRO A 447 -2.89 16.97 0.87
CA PRO A 447 -1.48 16.97 1.24
C PRO A 447 -1.13 17.93 2.38
N VAL A 448 -1.81 19.07 2.43
CA VAL A 448 -1.59 20.08 3.49
C VAL A 448 -2.22 19.61 4.79
N LEU A 449 -3.43 19.02 4.73
CA LEU A 449 -4.11 18.40 5.87
C LEU A 449 -3.29 17.24 6.46
N ASP A 450 -2.75 16.39 5.60
CA ASP A 450 -1.91 15.28 6.02
C ASP A 450 -0.65 15.74 6.76
N ALA A 451 0.05 16.72 6.20
CA ALA A 451 1.22 17.30 6.83
C ALA A 451 0.88 17.96 8.18
N ALA A 452 -0.26 18.65 8.24
CA ALA A 452 -0.75 19.27 9.47
C ALA A 452 -1.05 18.19 10.53
N ARG A 453 -1.74 17.11 10.19
CA ARG A 453 -2.01 16.00 11.11
C ARG A 453 -0.75 15.37 11.68
N GLN A 454 0.24 15.14 10.82
CA GLN A 454 1.50 14.54 11.25
C GLN A 454 2.34 15.50 12.12
N ARG A 455 2.31 16.81 11.85
CA ARG A 455 3.07 17.81 12.61
C ARG A 455 2.39 18.24 13.90
N VAL A 456 1.07 18.32 13.87
CA VAL A 456 0.25 18.72 15.04
C VAL A 456 0.00 17.55 15.99
N GLY A 457 -0.26 16.34 15.46
CA GLY A 457 -0.70 15.17 16.23
C GLY A 457 -2.18 15.23 16.57
N ASP A 458 -2.72 14.11 17.07
CA ASP A 458 -4.12 13.99 17.46
C ASP A 458 -4.37 14.56 18.88
N PRO A 459 -5.12 15.66 19.03
CA PRO A 459 -5.42 16.25 20.35
C PRO A 459 -6.26 15.31 21.22
N GLU A 460 -7.09 14.44 20.62
CA GLU A 460 -7.89 13.45 21.36
C GLU A 460 -7.03 12.27 21.84
N ALA A 461 -5.98 11.88 21.09
CA ALA A 461 -5.03 10.86 21.53
C ALA A 461 -4.28 11.30 22.78
N TRP A 462 -3.86 12.58 22.84
CA TRP A 462 -3.27 13.18 24.03
C TRP A 462 -4.24 13.15 25.21
N ARG A 463 -5.49 13.60 25.03
CA ARG A 463 -6.53 13.56 26.07
C ARG A 463 -6.82 12.14 26.53
N ARG A 464 -6.85 11.16 25.62
CA ARG A 464 -7.03 9.74 25.95
C ARG A 464 -5.88 9.22 26.79
N ARG A 465 -4.63 9.52 26.41
CA ARG A 465 -3.43 9.14 27.16
C ARG A 465 -3.47 9.68 28.58
N ARG A 466 -3.77 10.96 28.76
CA ARG A 466 -3.89 11.59 30.08
C ARG A 466 -4.99 10.96 30.95
N ARG A 467 -6.13 10.65 30.38
CA ARG A 467 -7.21 9.96 31.12
C ARG A 467 -6.77 8.55 31.53
N GLN A 468 -6.07 7.84 30.68
CA GLN A 468 -5.54 6.50 30.96
C GLN A 468 -4.48 6.55 32.04
N GLU A 469 -3.52 7.46 31.98
CA GLU A 469 -2.52 7.67 33.02
C GLU A 469 -3.17 7.99 34.36
N ALA A 470 -4.18 8.85 34.36
CA ALA A 470 -4.95 9.18 35.56
C ALA A 470 -5.73 7.97 36.09
N ALA A 471 -6.32 7.14 35.22
CA ALA A 471 -7.02 5.91 35.62
C ALA A 471 -6.05 4.88 36.21
N VAL A 472 -4.90 4.65 35.59
CA VAL A 472 -3.85 3.78 36.08
C VAL A 472 -3.29 4.29 37.42
N ALA A 473 -3.07 5.59 37.57
CA ALA A 473 -2.64 6.18 38.83
C ALA A 473 -3.70 6.00 39.96
N ALA A 474 -4.98 6.18 39.64
CA ALA A 474 -6.07 5.93 40.57
C ALA A 474 -6.19 4.47 40.99
N GLU A 475 -6.01 3.54 40.04
CA GLU A 475 -6.01 2.10 40.32
C GLU A 475 -4.83 1.71 41.19
N ARG A 476 -3.62 2.24 40.93
CA ARG A 476 -2.42 2.04 41.76
C ARG A 476 -2.63 2.58 43.19
N ALA A 477 -3.23 3.78 43.30
CA ALA A 477 -3.56 4.35 44.62
C ALA A 477 -4.58 3.50 45.36
N GLY A 478 -5.61 3.00 44.70
CA GLY A 478 -6.61 2.09 45.27
C GLY A 478 -5.98 0.77 45.74
N MET A 479 -5.10 0.18 44.93
CA MET A 479 -4.38 -1.03 45.30
C MET A 479 -3.47 -0.83 46.53
N ALA A 480 -2.74 0.29 46.56
CA ALA A 480 -1.91 0.63 47.72
C ALA A 480 -2.78 0.79 48.98
N GLN A 481 -3.94 1.43 48.90
CA GLN A 481 -4.84 1.55 50.03
C GLN A 481 -5.42 0.22 50.52
N VAL A 482 -5.70 -0.72 49.62
CA VAL A 482 -6.12 -2.09 49.98
C VAL A 482 -4.99 -2.84 50.67
N ILE A 483 -3.76 -2.76 50.16
CA ILE A 483 -2.59 -3.37 50.76
C ILE A 483 -2.34 -2.81 52.17
N ASP A 484 -2.40 -1.48 52.31
CA ASP A 484 -2.26 -0.81 53.60
C ASP A 484 -3.36 -1.21 54.62
N SER A 485 -4.61 -1.38 54.12
CA SER A 485 -5.70 -1.85 54.99
C SER A 485 -5.55 -3.31 55.40
N LEU A 486 -5.03 -4.17 54.53
CA LEU A 486 -4.73 -5.57 54.84
C LEU A 486 -3.57 -5.71 55.86
N LEU A 487 -2.58 -4.83 55.79
CA LEU A 487 -1.46 -4.78 56.71
C LEU A 487 -1.88 -4.21 58.10
N ALA A 488 -2.91 -3.31 58.12
CA ALA A 488 -3.44 -2.75 59.38
C ALA A 488 -4.43 -3.67 60.06
N ASP A 489 -4.89 -4.76 59.47
CA ASP A 489 -5.81 -5.72 60.07
C ASP A 489 -5.03 -6.67 60.99
N GLU A 490 -5.08 -6.42 62.29
CA GLU A 490 -4.42 -7.21 63.33
C GLU A 490 -4.81 -8.69 63.33
N THR A 491 -5.89 -9.09 62.65
CA THR A 491 -6.30 -10.51 62.53
C THR A 491 -5.37 -11.35 61.64
N LEU A 492 -4.49 -10.76 60.86
CA LEU A 492 -3.46 -11.43 60.05
C LEU A 492 -2.14 -11.59 60.80
N ALA A 493 -1.97 -11.01 61.97
CA ALA A 493 -0.72 -11.09 62.76
C ALA A 493 -0.44 -12.52 63.34
N ASP A 494 -1.43 -13.42 63.33
CA ASP A 494 -1.30 -14.83 63.78
C ASP A 494 -1.09 -15.82 62.60
N ALA A 495 -0.89 -15.34 61.36
CA ALA A 495 -0.61 -16.17 60.20
C ALA A 495 0.92 -16.36 60.02
N ASP A 496 1.31 -17.61 59.76
CA ASP A 496 2.69 -18.11 59.61
C ASP A 496 3.64 -17.13 58.87
N VAL A 497 4.92 -17.17 59.24
CA VAL A 497 6.07 -16.36 58.78
C VAL A 497 6.16 -16.24 57.24
N ASP A 498 5.57 -17.16 56.46
CA ASP A 498 5.52 -17.16 55.01
C ASP A 498 4.53 -16.08 54.46
N SER A 499 3.52 -15.67 55.23
CA SER A 499 2.52 -14.67 54.83
C SER A 499 3.04 -13.23 54.91
N GLU A 500 3.90 -12.94 55.91
CA GLU A 500 4.56 -11.64 56.05
C GLU A 500 5.54 -11.37 54.91
N GLY A 501 6.30 -12.40 54.48
CA GLY A 501 7.20 -12.31 53.33
C GLY A 501 6.47 -12.03 52.01
N ALA A 502 5.31 -12.65 51.81
CA ALA A 502 4.47 -12.43 50.61
C ALA A 502 3.85 -11.02 50.58
N LEU A 503 3.39 -10.49 51.72
CA LEU A 503 2.84 -9.14 51.85
C LEU A 503 3.91 -8.04 51.67
N VAL A 504 5.14 -8.27 52.20
CA VAL A 504 6.28 -7.36 51.97
C VAL A 504 6.72 -7.38 50.49
N MET A 505 6.68 -8.56 49.84
CA MET A 505 6.92 -8.64 48.38
C MET A 505 5.87 -7.88 47.56
N LEU A 506 4.60 -7.87 47.96
CA LEU A 506 3.53 -7.09 47.29
C LEU A 506 3.71 -5.57 47.45
N HIS A 507 4.52 -5.13 48.41
CA HIS A 507 4.88 -3.71 48.58
C HIS A 507 6.02 -3.26 47.63
N GLY A 508 6.73 -4.19 47.00
CA GLY A 508 7.78 -3.89 46.03
C GLY A 508 7.21 -3.15 44.80
N GLN A 509 7.81 -2.03 44.40
CA GLN A 509 7.40 -1.25 43.28
C GLN A 509 7.32 -2.06 41.98
N ASP A 510 8.24 -3.00 41.79
CA ASP A 510 8.30 -3.87 40.60
C ASP A 510 7.07 -4.81 40.48
N MET A 511 6.47 -5.20 41.60
CA MET A 511 5.31 -6.08 41.57
C MET A 511 3.98 -5.33 41.44
N LYS A 512 3.91 -4.07 41.94
CA LYS A 512 2.79 -3.14 41.68
C LYS A 512 2.70 -2.78 40.22
N ASP A 513 3.86 -2.65 39.53
CA ASP A 513 3.95 -2.37 38.10
C ASP A 513 3.59 -3.58 37.23
N THR A 514 3.72 -4.80 37.77
CA THR A 514 3.41 -6.06 37.05
C THR A 514 1.91 -6.42 37.12
N LEU A 515 1.19 -5.94 38.15
CA LEU A 515 -0.23 -6.24 38.35
C LEU A 515 -1.17 -5.31 37.56
N VAL A 516 -0.68 -4.17 37.10
CA VAL A 516 -1.44 -3.23 36.26
C VAL A 516 -0.90 -3.37 34.83
N ASP A 517 -1.69 -3.99 33.94
CA ASP A 517 -1.33 -4.11 32.53
C ASP A 517 -1.68 -2.80 31.78
N PRO A 518 -0.70 -1.96 31.43
CA PRO A 518 -0.95 -0.71 30.71
C PRO A 518 -1.48 -0.95 29.30
N ALA A 519 -1.35 -2.18 28.75
CA ALA A 519 -1.80 -2.53 27.41
C ALA A 519 -3.29 -2.93 27.36
N ALA A 520 -3.91 -3.26 28.47
CA ALA A 520 -5.31 -3.69 28.51
C ALA A 520 -6.34 -2.58 28.20
N SER A 521 -5.92 -1.32 28.11
CA SER A 521 -6.80 -0.16 28.01
C SER A 521 -6.81 0.56 26.65
N THR A 522 -6.06 0.08 25.64
CA THR A 522 -6.00 0.72 24.32
C THR A 522 -7.14 0.28 23.42
N GLY A 523 -8.32 0.90 23.60
CA GLY A 523 -9.52 0.67 22.78
C GLY A 523 -9.55 1.37 21.42
N ALA A 524 -8.50 2.09 21.02
CA ALA A 524 -8.41 2.71 19.69
C ALA A 524 -7.53 1.83 18.79
N GLU A 525 -8.09 1.30 17.70
CA GLU A 525 -7.26 0.67 16.67
C GLU A 525 -6.28 1.75 16.14
N PRO A 526 -4.95 1.45 16.14
CA PRO A 526 -3.97 2.38 15.59
C PRO A 526 -4.26 2.60 14.10
N ASP A 527 -4.13 3.85 13.63
CA ASP A 527 -4.25 4.14 12.20
C ASP A 527 -3.20 3.31 11.43
N ARG A 528 -3.71 2.34 10.69
CA ARG A 528 -2.88 1.39 9.94
C ARG A 528 -2.20 2.04 8.72
N LEU A 529 -2.61 3.25 8.33
CA LEU A 529 -2.07 4.00 7.18
C LEU A 529 -1.16 5.15 7.59
N ALA A 530 -1.03 5.43 8.88
CA ALA A 530 -0.11 6.46 9.38
C ALA A 530 1.37 6.17 9.09
N GLY A 531 1.74 4.89 8.98
CA GLY A 531 3.14 4.46 8.80
C GLY A 531 3.89 4.31 10.13
N PRO A 532 5.24 4.34 10.15
CA PRO A 532 6.09 4.33 8.96
C PRO A 532 6.05 3.01 8.19
N PHE A 533 6.15 3.09 6.86
CA PHE A 533 6.28 1.92 5.99
C PHE A 533 7.74 1.69 5.62
N ALA A 534 8.12 0.43 5.50
CA ALA A 534 9.47 0.05 5.10
C ALA A 534 9.68 0.22 3.58
N HIS A 535 8.61 0.06 2.79
CA HIS A 535 8.60 0.23 1.34
C HIS A 535 7.23 0.70 0.86
N ILE A 536 7.19 1.61 -0.11
CA ILE A 536 5.96 2.04 -0.75
C ILE A 536 6.02 1.74 -2.26
N VAL A 537 4.96 1.14 -2.76
CA VAL A 537 4.73 0.91 -4.20
C VAL A 537 3.66 1.86 -4.66
N VAL A 538 3.93 2.62 -5.72
CA VAL A 538 3.01 3.60 -6.30
C VAL A 538 2.72 3.22 -7.73
N ASP A 539 1.47 2.93 -8.05
CA ASP A 539 1.05 2.70 -9.45
C ASP A 539 0.35 3.92 -10.02
N GLU A 540 0.45 4.12 -11.34
CA GLU A 540 0.00 5.32 -12.07
C GLU A 540 0.64 6.62 -11.52
N ALA A 541 1.89 6.55 -11.13
CA ALA A 541 2.63 7.60 -10.41
C ALA A 541 2.82 8.90 -11.21
N GLN A 542 2.62 8.90 -12.53
CA GLN A 542 2.71 10.08 -13.37
C GLN A 542 1.61 11.12 -13.06
N GLU A 543 0.56 10.73 -12.37
CA GLU A 543 -0.53 11.64 -11.97
C GLU A 543 -0.24 12.40 -10.66
N LEU A 544 0.71 11.92 -9.85
CA LEU A 544 0.98 12.51 -8.55
C LEU A 544 1.60 13.90 -8.68
N THR A 545 1.06 14.83 -7.92
CA THR A 545 1.61 16.18 -7.73
C THR A 545 2.80 16.17 -6.76
N ASP A 546 3.61 17.22 -6.77
CA ASP A 546 4.72 17.38 -5.83
C ASP A 546 4.23 17.38 -4.36
N ALA A 547 3.05 17.93 -4.10
CA ALA A 547 2.41 17.92 -2.79
C ALA A 547 2.00 16.50 -2.35
N GLU A 548 1.41 15.70 -3.24
CA GLU A 548 1.02 14.32 -2.95
C GLU A 548 2.23 13.41 -2.72
N TRP A 549 3.34 13.66 -3.40
CA TRP A 549 4.60 12.98 -3.08
C TRP A 549 5.05 13.21 -1.64
N GLN A 550 4.83 14.39 -1.06
CA GLN A 550 5.17 14.64 0.34
C GLN A 550 4.38 13.74 1.30
N MET A 551 3.09 13.44 1.02
CA MET A 551 2.30 12.51 1.82
C MET A 551 2.97 11.13 1.94
N LEU A 552 3.51 10.63 0.83
CA LEU A 552 4.17 9.32 0.78
C LEU A 552 5.57 9.35 1.41
N LEU A 553 6.30 10.44 1.20
CA LEU A 553 7.65 10.63 1.74
C LEU A 553 7.64 10.72 3.27
N LEU A 554 6.62 11.33 3.86
CA LEU A 554 6.43 11.36 5.31
C LEU A 554 6.22 9.95 5.90
N ARG A 555 5.55 9.07 5.15
CA ARG A 555 5.26 7.68 5.58
C ARG A 555 6.38 6.68 5.29
N CYS A 556 7.40 7.05 4.48
CA CYS A 556 8.52 6.19 4.13
C CYS A 556 9.88 6.86 4.40
N PRO A 557 10.30 6.97 5.66
CA PRO A 557 11.57 7.62 6.02
C PRO A 557 12.79 6.96 5.37
N SER A 558 12.70 5.66 5.06
CA SER A 558 13.75 4.89 4.37
C SER A 558 13.98 5.33 2.91
N ARG A 559 13.04 6.09 2.32
CA ARG A 559 13.03 6.47 0.89
C ARG A 559 13.10 5.25 -0.04
N SER A 560 12.52 4.14 0.38
CA SER A 560 12.45 2.89 -0.38
C SER A 560 11.15 2.82 -1.17
N PHE A 561 11.21 3.01 -2.50
CA PHE A 561 10.04 3.10 -3.36
C PHE A 561 10.13 2.18 -4.59
N THR A 562 9.00 1.67 -5.02
CA THR A 562 8.77 1.19 -6.38
C THR A 562 7.74 2.11 -7.03
N ILE A 563 8.13 2.80 -8.08
CA ILE A 563 7.34 3.85 -8.73
C ILE A 563 7.02 3.37 -10.14
N VAL A 564 5.75 3.17 -10.41
CA VAL A 564 5.29 2.60 -11.68
C VAL A 564 4.46 3.64 -12.41
N GLY A 565 4.79 3.93 -13.66
CA GLY A 565 4.09 4.96 -14.39
C GLY A 565 4.34 4.97 -15.89
N ASP A 566 3.63 5.86 -16.56
CA ASP A 566 3.72 6.12 -17.99
C ASP A 566 3.60 7.63 -18.25
N ARG A 567 4.70 8.27 -18.62
CA ARG A 567 4.71 9.71 -18.93
C ARG A 567 3.69 10.10 -20.01
N ALA A 568 3.46 9.19 -20.97
CA ALA A 568 2.50 9.40 -22.06
C ALA A 568 1.02 9.38 -21.61
N GLN A 569 0.75 8.93 -20.37
CA GLN A 569 -0.58 8.91 -19.78
C GLN A 569 -0.79 9.99 -18.70
N ALA A 570 0.17 10.91 -18.53
CA ALA A 570 0.06 12.02 -17.59
C ALA A 570 -0.85 13.12 -18.14
N ARG A 571 -2.05 13.26 -17.60
CA ARG A 571 -3.09 14.18 -18.10
C ARG A 571 -2.66 15.65 -18.05
N HIS A 572 -1.98 16.05 -16.97
CA HIS A 572 -1.52 17.44 -16.81
C HIS A 572 -0.17 17.72 -17.47
N GLY A 573 0.34 16.77 -18.25
CA GLY A 573 1.64 16.83 -18.90
C GLY A 573 2.78 16.41 -17.99
N PHE A 574 3.73 15.67 -18.55
CA PHE A 574 4.93 15.22 -17.86
C PHE A 574 6.11 15.31 -18.85
N THR A 575 6.61 16.51 -19.03
CA THR A 575 7.64 16.81 -20.05
C THR A 575 9.06 16.58 -19.54
N GLU A 576 9.27 16.64 -18.23
CA GLU A 576 10.57 16.40 -17.58
C GLU A 576 10.88 14.89 -17.47
N PRO A 577 12.16 14.49 -17.33
CA PRO A 577 12.52 13.11 -17.00
C PRO A 577 12.04 12.71 -15.58
N TRP A 578 11.78 11.41 -15.37
CA TRP A 578 11.43 10.86 -14.04
C TRP A 578 12.45 11.24 -12.96
N GLN A 579 13.73 11.19 -13.30
CA GLN A 579 14.80 11.48 -12.34
C GLN A 579 14.70 12.92 -11.82
N GLU A 580 14.55 13.90 -12.71
CA GLU A 580 14.46 15.32 -12.36
C GLU A 580 13.26 15.60 -11.46
N ARG A 581 12.09 15.03 -11.80
CA ARG A 581 10.87 15.16 -11.01
C ARG A 581 11.03 14.59 -9.61
N LEU A 582 11.59 13.39 -9.50
CA LEU A 582 11.74 12.70 -8.22
C LEU A 582 12.82 13.32 -7.33
N GLU A 583 13.90 13.82 -7.91
CA GLU A 583 14.92 14.60 -7.19
C GLU A 583 14.32 15.89 -6.62
N ARG A 584 13.46 16.59 -7.37
CA ARG A 584 12.78 17.81 -6.91
C ARG A 584 11.90 17.56 -5.68
N VAL A 585 11.26 16.43 -5.57
CA VAL A 585 10.44 16.08 -4.40
C VAL A 585 11.23 15.48 -3.25
N GLY A 586 12.52 15.14 -3.44
CA GLY A 586 13.44 14.68 -2.39
C GLY A 586 13.83 13.22 -2.45
N LEU A 587 13.79 12.59 -3.64
CA LEU A 587 14.30 11.24 -3.88
C LEU A 587 15.61 11.29 -4.67
N ASP A 588 16.75 11.16 -3.98
CA ASP A 588 18.09 11.35 -4.57
C ASP A 588 18.66 10.07 -5.22
N ARG A 589 18.12 8.91 -4.89
CA ARG A 589 18.61 7.60 -5.39
C ARG A 589 17.55 6.97 -6.26
N VAL A 590 17.52 7.36 -7.52
CA VAL A 590 16.56 6.90 -8.52
C VAL A 590 17.24 5.95 -9.50
N ALA A 591 16.72 4.74 -9.62
CA ALA A 591 17.05 3.80 -10.69
C ALA A 591 15.89 3.71 -11.68
N LEU A 592 16.17 3.69 -12.98
CA LEU A 592 15.16 3.61 -14.03
C LEU A 592 15.21 2.26 -14.71
N ALA A 593 14.06 1.60 -14.82
CA ALA A 593 13.84 0.41 -15.63
C ALA A 593 12.72 0.70 -16.64
N SER A 594 12.88 0.26 -17.88
CA SER A 594 11.92 0.51 -18.95
C SER A 594 11.32 -0.79 -19.47
N LEU A 595 9.98 -0.79 -19.64
CA LEU A 595 9.25 -1.86 -20.31
C LEU A 595 8.82 -1.36 -21.70
N THR A 596 9.31 -2.03 -22.75
CA THR A 596 9.13 -1.59 -24.15
C THR A 596 8.27 -2.51 -24.98
N VAL A 597 7.87 -3.66 -24.44
CA VAL A 597 7.07 -4.67 -25.14
C VAL A 597 5.63 -4.63 -24.61
N ASN A 598 4.68 -4.45 -25.52
CA ASN A 598 3.25 -4.49 -25.22
C ASN A 598 2.70 -5.89 -25.51
N TYR A 599 2.31 -6.57 -24.45
CA TYR A 599 1.75 -7.94 -24.50
C TYR A 599 0.24 -7.97 -24.60
N ARG A 600 -0.46 -6.83 -24.47
CA ARG A 600 -1.90 -6.76 -24.25
C ARG A 600 -2.67 -6.15 -25.37
N THR A 601 -2.32 -4.91 -25.73
CA THR A 601 -3.08 -4.10 -26.69
C THR A 601 -2.71 -4.54 -28.11
N PRO A 602 -3.68 -4.83 -28.99
CA PRO A 602 -3.39 -5.20 -30.38
C PRO A 602 -2.61 -4.11 -31.15
N GLU A 603 -1.80 -4.54 -32.11
CA GLU A 603 -1.04 -3.64 -32.97
C GLU A 603 -1.95 -2.62 -33.69
N GLU A 604 -3.12 -3.06 -34.12
CA GLU A 604 -4.09 -2.23 -34.84
C GLU A 604 -4.60 -1.06 -33.96
N VAL A 605 -4.79 -1.33 -32.66
CA VAL A 605 -5.19 -0.29 -31.68
C VAL A 605 -4.04 0.65 -31.39
N MET A 606 -2.82 0.12 -31.25
CA MET A 606 -1.63 0.95 -31.01
C MET A 606 -1.31 1.84 -32.21
N ALA A 607 -1.48 1.35 -33.44
CA ALA A 607 -1.29 2.13 -34.67
C ALA A 607 -2.24 3.35 -34.75
N GLU A 608 -3.44 3.25 -34.19
CA GLU A 608 -4.38 4.38 -34.07
C GLU A 608 -4.05 5.33 -32.90
N ALA A 609 -3.56 4.80 -31.80
CA ALA A 609 -3.31 5.58 -30.60
C ALA A 609 -1.95 6.32 -30.63
N GLU A 610 -0.90 5.73 -31.21
CA GLU A 610 0.44 6.31 -31.25
C GLU A 610 0.51 7.70 -31.90
N PRO A 611 -0.10 7.97 -33.07
CA PRO A 611 -0.07 9.28 -33.67
C PRO A 611 -0.71 10.36 -32.80
N VAL A 612 -1.74 10.00 -32.03
CA VAL A 612 -2.44 10.92 -31.13
C VAL A 612 -1.52 11.47 -30.06
N ILE A 613 -0.78 10.58 -29.42
CA ILE A 613 0.10 11.00 -28.31
C ILE A 613 1.40 11.62 -28.82
N ARG A 614 1.99 11.12 -29.91
CA ARG A 614 3.24 11.68 -30.45
C ARG A 614 3.08 13.08 -31.05
N ALA A 615 1.87 13.45 -31.38
CA ALA A 615 1.58 14.84 -31.86
C ALA A 615 1.83 15.89 -30.75
N VAL A 616 1.68 15.52 -29.47
CA VAL A 616 1.85 16.42 -28.30
C VAL A 616 3.06 16.07 -27.47
N LEU A 617 3.51 14.82 -27.48
CA LEU A 617 4.68 14.32 -26.75
C LEU A 617 5.53 13.44 -27.71
N PRO A 618 6.42 14.04 -28.51
CA PRO A 618 7.18 13.32 -29.53
C PRO A 618 8.09 12.22 -28.98
N ASP A 619 8.58 12.39 -27.74
CA ASP A 619 9.47 11.45 -27.02
C ASP A 619 8.71 10.44 -26.13
N ALA A 620 7.39 10.30 -26.33
CA ALA A 620 6.59 9.32 -25.58
C ALA A 620 7.13 7.89 -25.76
N ASN A 621 7.26 7.16 -24.64
CA ASN A 621 7.62 5.75 -24.66
C ASN A 621 6.40 4.91 -25.10
N VAL A 622 6.22 4.80 -26.43
CA VAL A 622 5.17 3.96 -27.00
C VAL A 622 5.72 2.56 -27.22
N PRO A 623 5.21 1.53 -26.52
CA PRO A 623 5.74 0.19 -26.60
C PRO A 623 5.35 -0.51 -27.91
N THR A 624 6.22 -1.39 -28.38
CA THR A 624 5.96 -2.22 -29.57
C THR A 624 5.00 -3.34 -29.21
N SER A 625 3.85 -3.41 -29.89
CA SER A 625 2.92 -4.51 -29.70
C SER A 625 3.43 -5.79 -30.39
N ILE A 626 3.38 -6.91 -29.69
CA ILE A 626 3.69 -8.24 -30.24
C ILE A 626 2.41 -9.01 -30.61
N ARG A 627 1.23 -8.42 -30.37
CA ARG A 627 -0.06 -9.05 -30.57
C ARG A 627 -0.78 -8.41 -31.74
N THR A 628 -1.15 -9.21 -32.72
CA THR A 628 -2.04 -8.83 -33.81
C THR A 628 -3.45 -9.29 -33.51
N GLY A 629 -4.43 -8.39 -33.51
CA GLY A 629 -5.84 -8.71 -33.28
C GLY A 629 -6.56 -9.19 -34.55
N GLY A 630 -5.99 -8.90 -35.71
CA GLY A 630 -6.57 -9.19 -37.01
C GLY A 630 -7.87 -8.43 -37.31
N ARG A 631 -8.28 -7.52 -36.42
CA ARG A 631 -9.52 -6.72 -36.58
C ARG A 631 -9.14 -5.24 -36.65
N PRO A 632 -9.44 -4.57 -37.80
CA PRO A 632 -9.17 -3.16 -37.92
C PRO A 632 -10.07 -2.34 -36.97
N VAL A 633 -9.57 -1.18 -36.54
CA VAL A 633 -10.37 -0.23 -35.75
C VAL A 633 -11.56 0.24 -36.57
N ARG A 634 -12.78 0.06 -36.04
CA ARG A 634 -14.02 0.51 -36.71
C ARG A 634 -14.27 1.97 -36.39
N ARG A 635 -14.79 2.69 -37.36
CA ARG A 635 -15.24 4.11 -37.26
C ARG A 635 -16.68 4.23 -37.71
N GLY A 636 -17.46 5.08 -37.03
CA GLY A 636 -18.88 5.31 -37.38
C GLY A 636 -19.45 6.52 -36.64
N PRO A 637 -20.71 6.85 -36.90
CA PRO A 637 -21.42 7.91 -36.19
C PRO A 637 -21.85 7.46 -34.79
N VAL A 638 -21.98 8.38 -33.82
CA VAL A 638 -22.42 8.12 -32.45
C VAL A 638 -23.76 7.36 -32.40
N ALA A 639 -24.63 7.55 -33.37
CA ALA A 639 -25.91 6.86 -33.45
C ALA A 639 -25.78 5.31 -33.54
N GLU A 640 -24.64 4.79 -33.97
CA GLU A 640 -24.40 3.34 -34.07
C GLU A 640 -24.01 2.70 -32.75
N ARG A 641 -23.81 3.47 -31.66
CA ARG A 641 -23.32 2.97 -30.35
C ARG A 641 -24.07 1.73 -29.86
N ASP A 642 -25.40 1.80 -29.79
CA ASP A 642 -26.23 0.73 -29.23
C ASP A 642 -26.20 -0.51 -30.14
N ALA A 643 -26.27 -0.33 -31.47
CA ALA A 643 -26.17 -1.42 -32.41
C ALA A 643 -24.81 -2.14 -32.38
N VAL A 644 -23.71 -1.40 -32.16
CA VAL A 644 -22.37 -1.98 -31.97
C VAL A 644 -22.31 -2.83 -30.71
N LEU A 645 -22.84 -2.32 -29.58
CA LEU A 645 -22.85 -3.04 -28.31
C LEU A 645 -23.73 -4.30 -28.38
N GLU A 646 -24.94 -4.21 -28.94
CA GLU A 646 -25.84 -5.35 -29.11
C GLU A 646 -25.19 -6.45 -29.96
N ALA A 647 -24.64 -6.08 -31.12
CA ALA A 647 -23.96 -7.04 -32.00
C ALA A 647 -22.77 -7.72 -31.32
N TRP A 648 -22.01 -6.97 -30.51
CA TRP A 648 -20.89 -7.56 -29.78
C TRP A 648 -21.35 -8.51 -28.66
N LEU A 649 -22.36 -8.12 -27.89
CA LEU A 649 -22.94 -8.93 -26.82
C LEU A 649 -23.54 -10.25 -27.34
N ASP A 650 -24.18 -10.20 -28.52
CA ASP A 650 -24.75 -11.39 -29.17
C ASP A 650 -23.66 -12.35 -29.68
N ALA A 651 -22.54 -11.79 -30.15
CA ALA A 651 -21.42 -12.58 -30.66
C ALA A 651 -20.51 -13.16 -29.57
N HIS A 652 -20.56 -12.62 -28.35
CA HIS A 652 -19.68 -13.01 -27.23
C HIS A 652 -20.50 -13.35 -25.99
N THR A 653 -20.42 -14.61 -25.54
CA THR A 653 -21.09 -15.07 -24.31
C THR A 653 -20.40 -14.52 -23.06
N ASP A 654 -19.09 -14.24 -23.14
CA ASP A 654 -18.24 -13.74 -22.05
C ASP A 654 -17.54 -12.44 -22.48
N GLY A 655 -16.85 -11.80 -21.53
CA GLY A 655 -16.09 -10.58 -21.75
C GLY A 655 -16.83 -9.32 -21.31
N ILE A 656 -16.09 -8.22 -21.24
CA ILE A 656 -16.55 -6.92 -20.74
C ILE A 656 -16.27 -5.84 -21.79
N ALA A 657 -17.32 -5.07 -22.13
CA ALA A 657 -17.22 -3.87 -22.95
C ALA A 657 -17.18 -2.60 -22.08
N CYS A 658 -16.66 -1.51 -22.64
CA CYS A 658 -16.70 -0.20 -22.03
C CYS A 658 -17.10 0.88 -23.05
N VAL A 659 -18.02 1.74 -22.65
CA VAL A 659 -18.34 3.00 -23.36
C VAL A 659 -17.57 4.11 -22.66
N ILE A 660 -16.72 4.82 -23.40
CA ILE A 660 -15.92 5.93 -22.86
C ILE A 660 -16.31 7.23 -23.61
N GLY A 661 -16.63 8.27 -22.84
CA GLY A 661 -16.96 9.60 -23.38
C GLY A 661 -18.46 9.89 -23.51
N ASP A 662 -19.34 8.98 -23.12
CA ASP A 662 -20.78 9.21 -23.09
C ASP A 662 -21.35 9.14 -21.66
N PRO A 663 -21.53 10.28 -20.98
CA PRO A 663 -22.06 10.31 -19.62
C PRO A 663 -23.55 9.92 -19.55
N THR A 664 -24.25 9.85 -20.67
CA THR A 664 -25.69 9.49 -20.72
C THR A 664 -25.90 7.98 -20.78
N PHE A 665 -24.87 7.20 -21.14
CA PHE A 665 -24.95 5.75 -21.20
C PHE A 665 -25.03 5.15 -19.80
N ARG A 666 -26.02 4.30 -19.59
CA ARG A 666 -26.19 3.57 -18.31
C ARG A 666 -25.45 2.24 -18.37
N ALA A 667 -24.53 2.04 -17.45
CA ALA A 667 -23.79 0.78 -17.32
C ALA A 667 -24.74 -0.42 -17.13
N THR A 668 -24.34 -1.56 -17.68
CA THR A 668 -24.98 -2.87 -17.53
C THR A 668 -23.99 -3.85 -16.92
N PRO A 669 -24.38 -5.08 -16.53
CA PRO A 669 -23.43 -6.03 -15.96
C PRO A 669 -22.20 -6.34 -16.82
N ARG A 670 -22.35 -6.27 -18.18
CA ARG A 670 -21.24 -6.55 -19.11
C ARG A 670 -20.76 -5.34 -19.89
N VAL A 671 -21.34 -4.14 -19.68
CA VAL A 671 -20.91 -2.91 -20.35
C VAL A 671 -20.73 -1.82 -19.30
N ARG A 672 -19.51 -1.37 -19.09
CA ARG A 672 -19.17 -0.24 -18.22
C ARG A 672 -19.38 1.07 -18.93
N SER A 673 -19.63 2.14 -18.16
CA SER A 673 -19.66 3.54 -18.63
C SER A 673 -18.66 4.32 -17.79
N LEU A 674 -17.61 4.83 -18.44
CA LEU A 674 -16.50 5.47 -17.74
C LEU A 674 -16.04 6.75 -18.46
N THR A 675 -15.41 7.65 -17.73
CA THR A 675 -14.59 8.71 -18.28
C THR A 675 -13.19 8.18 -18.64
N PRO A 676 -12.42 8.86 -19.49
CA PRO A 676 -11.03 8.49 -19.75
C PRO A 676 -10.21 8.33 -18.45
N GLU A 677 -10.37 9.26 -17.51
CA GLU A 677 -9.70 9.26 -16.23
C GLU A 677 -10.04 8.02 -15.39
N LEU A 678 -11.32 7.68 -15.26
CA LEU A 678 -11.75 6.51 -14.49
C LEU A 678 -11.41 5.18 -15.16
N SER A 679 -11.08 5.20 -16.46
CA SER A 679 -10.68 4.02 -17.22
C SER A 679 -9.19 3.67 -17.06
N LYS A 680 -8.38 4.55 -16.43
CA LYS A 680 -6.94 4.31 -16.19
C LYS A 680 -6.72 3.05 -15.38
N GLY A 681 -5.75 2.25 -15.78
CA GLY A 681 -5.43 0.97 -15.14
C GLY A 681 -6.41 -0.17 -15.43
N LEU A 682 -7.59 0.09 -16.01
CA LEU A 682 -8.60 -0.92 -16.35
C LEU A 682 -8.41 -1.44 -17.79
N GLU A 683 -9.07 -2.58 -18.07
CA GLU A 683 -8.95 -3.29 -19.36
C GLU A 683 -10.32 -3.83 -19.79
N PHE A 684 -10.61 -3.74 -21.10
CA PHE A 684 -11.87 -4.17 -21.67
C PHE A 684 -11.67 -4.90 -23.00
N ASP A 685 -12.48 -5.92 -23.27
CA ASP A 685 -12.42 -6.66 -24.54
C ASP A 685 -12.86 -5.78 -25.71
N LEU A 686 -13.92 -4.98 -25.53
CA LEU A 686 -14.36 -3.96 -26.46
C LEU A 686 -14.33 -2.58 -25.80
N VAL A 687 -13.75 -1.59 -26.47
CA VAL A 687 -13.93 -0.18 -26.14
C VAL A 687 -14.72 0.51 -27.26
N VAL A 688 -15.81 1.15 -26.87
CA VAL A 688 -16.57 2.07 -27.73
C VAL A 688 -16.26 3.49 -27.27
N LEU A 689 -15.43 4.17 -28.03
CA LEU A 689 -14.99 5.54 -27.78
C LEU A 689 -15.97 6.51 -28.45
N VAL A 690 -16.69 7.29 -27.66
CA VAL A 690 -17.75 8.17 -28.15
C VAL A 690 -17.28 9.62 -28.16
N ALA A 691 -17.42 10.29 -29.31
CA ALA A 691 -17.10 11.69 -29.53
C ALA A 691 -15.71 12.09 -28.97
N PRO A 692 -14.60 11.39 -29.35
CA PRO A 692 -13.27 11.70 -28.84
C PRO A 692 -12.81 13.15 -29.16
N GLU A 693 -13.42 13.78 -30.12
CA GLU A 693 -13.22 15.20 -30.44
C GLU A 693 -13.67 16.13 -29.31
N ALA A 694 -14.58 15.69 -28.44
CA ALA A 694 -15.07 16.46 -27.29
C ALA A 694 -14.14 16.36 -26.04
N PHE A 695 -13.09 15.55 -26.08
CA PHE A 695 -12.16 15.44 -24.95
C PHE A 695 -11.21 16.64 -24.78
N GLY A 696 -11.36 17.64 -25.63
CA GLY A 696 -10.58 18.86 -25.60
C GLY A 696 -9.34 18.84 -26.50
N GLU A 697 -8.65 19.96 -26.50
CA GLU A 697 -7.44 20.20 -27.30
C GLU A 697 -6.19 20.10 -26.41
N GLY A 698 -5.00 20.12 -27.02
CA GLY A 698 -3.73 20.10 -26.33
C GLY A 698 -3.38 18.74 -25.68
N ILE A 699 -2.54 18.79 -24.68
CA ILE A 699 -1.98 17.57 -24.06
C ILE A 699 -3.04 16.76 -23.31
N GLU A 700 -3.94 17.42 -22.58
CA GLU A 700 -4.99 16.73 -21.81
C GLU A 700 -5.92 15.93 -22.72
N GLY A 701 -6.46 16.56 -23.77
CA GLY A 701 -7.34 15.87 -24.71
C GLY A 701 -6.63 14.76 -25.49
N ALA A 702 -5.36 14.93 -25.82
CA ALA A 702 -4.58 13.89 -26.50
C ALA A 702 -4.30 12.69 -25.56
N VAL A 703 -3.96 12.95 -24.30
CA VAL A 703 -3.77 11.91 -23.27
C VAL A 703 -5.07 11.17 -23.01
N ASP A 704 -6.19 11.87 -22.84
CA ASP A 704 -7.50 11.26 -22.62
C ASP A 704 -7.91 10.34 -23.78
N ARG A 705 -7.66 10.75 -25.03
CA ARG A 705 -7.87 9.90 -26.23
C ARG A 705 -6.95 8.68 -26.22
N TYR A 706 -5.66 8.90 -25.99
CA TYR A 706 -4.66 7.83 -25.95
C TYR A 706 -4.97 6.80 -24.87
N VAL A 707 -5.28 7.25 -23.66
CA VAL A 707 -5.69 6.39 -22.55
C VAL A 707 -6.93 5.58 -22.91
N ALA A 708 -7.99 6.23 -23.40
CA ALA A 708 -9.24 5.56 -23.73
C ALA A 708 -9.06 4.49 -24.82
N MET A 709 -8.34 4.80 -25.91
CA MET A 709 -8.05 3.84 -26.98
C MET A 709 -7.28 2.62 -26.48
N THR A 710 -6.25 2.84 -25.68
CA THR A 710 -5.35 1.77 -25.20
C THR A 710 -5.94 0.89 -24.10
N ARG A 711 -7.18 1.13 -23.67
CA ARG A 711 -7.96 0.23 -22.80
C ARG A 711 -8.51 -0.98 -23.53
N ALA A 712 -8.60 -0.91 -24.87
CA ALA A 712 -9.08 -2.03 -25.71
C ALA A 712 -8.04 -3.16 -25.76
N THR A 713 -8.47 -4.37 -25.45
CA THR A 713 -7.61 -5.56 -25.50
C THR A 713 -7.92 -6.48 -26.69
N GLN A 714 -9.08 -6.30 -27.33
CA GLN A 714 -9.47 -7.03 -28.54
C GLN A 714 -10.00 -6.10 -29.64
N GLU A 715 -10.98 -5.26 -29.36
CA GLU A 715 -11.65 -4.44 -30.34
C GLU A 715 -11.75 -2.98 -29.89
N LEU A 716 -11.50 -2.06 -30.81
CA LEU A 716 -11.72 -0.64 -30.64
C LEU A 716 -12.72 -0.13 -31.69
N VAL A 717 -13.74 0.57 -31.24
CA VAL A 717 -14.70 1.30 -32.09
C VAL A 717 -14.67 2.76 -31.73
N VAL A 718 -14.46 3.63 -32.72
CA VAL A 718 -14.41 5.08 -32.56
C VAL A 718 -15.64 5.68 -33.20
N LEU A 719 -16.50 6.33 -32.43
CA LEU A 719 -17.74 6.94 -32.90
C LEU A 719 -17.64 8.46 -32.79
N THR A 720 -17.84 9.14 -33.91
CA THR A 720 -17.75 10.61 -34.01
C THR A 720 -19.12 11.26 -34.12
N SER A 721 -19.22 12.51 -33.70
CA SER A 721 -20.46 13.28 -33.70
C SER A 721 -20.88 13.76 -35.12
N SER A 722 -20.01 13.65 -36.10
CA SER A 722 -20.24 14.09 -37.50
C SER A 722 -20.35 12.91 -38.45
#